data_64f2947ed064295b4d306ffc1e92623e
#
_entry.id   64f2947ed064295b4d306ffc1e92623e
#
_cell.length_a   1.000
_cell.length_b   1.000
_cell.length_c   1.000
_cell.angle_alpha   90.00
_cell.angle_beta   90.00
_cell.angle_gamma   90.00
#
_symmetry.space_group_name_H-M   'P 1'
#
loop_
_entity.id
_entity.type
_entity.pdbx_description
1 polymer ?
#
loop_
_entity_poly.entity_id
_entity_poly.type
_entity_poly.pdbx_seq_one_letter_code
_entity_poly.pdbx_strand_id
1 'polypeptide(L)'
;MSDIHDTNREQEILDSAVAQGGAYEILRKRLTEQGQQLHVKATELNQHRLAEFGQSQMDIIGRIRIRTENNCQARDIVRVGEWLLFGYNVFLGLKRETHLEDVFSLYRLIDNDGEFDVEAVAYEGTFLNDNRFIQDFTELYTYYKNTQLLQLVERDGKLLASFQIGDRITDVRVFRWSISSDKQRIEYIDNRGERDIALPPAYDFDWIKTQREDTVNGRFPHINILDTVFVETTGGDLTVKCENNTEDGLGIYREAVLDKNQSLDDAQIEYAQTGSLILLKVLPYREENWRYLVYNTLTQSVQRIDAIGQACVQLPEDHGIIFPGGYYLQNGDYKTFDQPMEGMYFRRLRRSPNGEDVLYVFYSPTQGRLALFNYNMIERKLATPLVGHGYAMLEDGKMVLFEGEGEEATRVHPMQVWQTPFYSEEFADKQPPRNGFYGRIGNADLVRGISEILHVAKEIEGSQVSIARYEQLSQQPKSLLDLYYWFNDEHCLGIGPLLKEIAQTSELVLDEYEKVESIRQQSAKSMQEAINRQKSLLSLTLPDSWTDIQQFVDSLNSLNTHHGHLISLREFRYMDLTQLNKMETEITEAQQRVSQATAQFLASDKALQPFKTQLTTFEQQIEKAQNSAQLDVPMNEMAQMSEDLDMLSNLMASLTFEDVTQQTQIIDAISQIYAQLNQSRARLQQKRKSQSSVETVAQFGAQFRL
;
A
#
# COMPACT_ATOMS: atom_id res chain seq x y z
N MET A 1 -17.01 24.84 32.04
CA MET A 1 -17.89 25.02 30.85
C MET A 1 -17.38 24.25 29.63
N SER A 2 -16.11 23.79 29.56
CA SER A 2 -15.59 22.93 28.48
C SER A 2 -16.03 21.47 28.60
N ASP A 3 -16.12 20.94 29.82
CA ASP A 3 -16.45 19.53 30.06
C ASP A 3 -17.89 19.12 29.70
N ILE A 4 -18.82 20.08 29.72
CA ILE A 4 -20.23 19.82 29.38
C ILE A 4 -20.44 19.78 27.86
N HIS A 5 -19.62 20.52 27.11
CA HIS A 5 -19.69 20.52 25.64
C HIS A 5 -19.07 19.27 25.04
N ASP A 6 -18.00 18.74 25.66
CA ASP A 6 -17.37 17.49 25.20
C ASP A 6 -18.25 16.29 25.50
N THR A 7 -18.87 16.22 26.69
CA THR A 7 -19.78 15.12 27.04
C THR A 7 -21.04 15.08 26.14
N ASN A 8 -21.57 16.22 25.74
CA ASN A 8 -22.71 16.26 24.82
C ASN A 8 -22.34 15.84 23.41
N ARG A 9 -21.16 16.20 22.95
CA ARG A 9 -20.64 15.80 21.63
C ARG A 9 -20.34 14.31 21.57
N GLU A 10 -19.79 13.76 22.64
CA GLU A 10 -19.59 12.31 22.78
C GLU A 10 -20.90 11.54 22.81
N GLN A 11 -21.92 12.07 23.49
CA GLN A 11 -23.24 11.46 23.54
C GLN A 11 -23.93 11.50 22.16
N GLU A 12 -23.84 12.60 21.42
CA GLU A 12 -24.37 12.71 20.06
C GLU A 12 -23.69 11.76 19.09
N ILE A 13 -22.37 11.56 19.22
CA ILE A 13 -21.61 10.59 18.40
C ILE A 13 -22.04 9.16 18.74
N LEU A 14 -22.23 8.85 20.02
CA LEU A 14 -22.68 7.55 20.50
C LEU A 14 -24.11 7.24 20.01
N ASP A 15 -25.00 8.20 20.12
CA ASP A 15 -26.40 8.08 19.68
C ASP A 15 -26.49 7.94 18.15
N SER A 16 -25.62 8.64 17.41
CA SER A 16 -25.49 8.49 15.96
C SER A 16 -24.95 7.11 15.57
N ALA A 17 -23.95 6.62 16.29
CA ALA A 17 -23.37 5.29 16.07
C ALA A 17 -24.38 4.17 16.38
N VAL A 18 -25.16 4.33 17.44
CA VAL A 18 -26.26 3.40 17.82
C VAL A 18 -27.37 3.42 16.77
N ALA A 19 -27.76 4.60 16.29
CA ALA A 19 -28.77 4.76 15.24
C ALA A 19 -28.36 4.18 13.90
N GLN A 20 -27.05 4.18 13.59
CA GLN A 20 -26.49 3.57 12.39
C GLN A 20 -26.19 2.05 12.53
N GLY A 21 -26.56 1.46 13.68
CA GLY A 21 -26.39 0.03 13.97
C GLY A 21 -25.00 -0.37 14.41
N GLY A 22 -24.35 0.49 15.16
CA GLY A 22 -22.94 0.50 15.39
C GLY A 22 -22.41 -0.26 16.59
N ALA A 23 -22.66 -1.56 16.73
CA ALA A 23 -21.83 -2.39 17.62
C ALA A 23 -20.35 -2.25 17.28
N TYR A 24 -20.03 -2.22 15.99
CA TYR A 24 -18.67 -1.97 15.49
C TYR A 24 -18.12 -0.61 15.95
N GLU A 25 -18.87 0.47 15.77
CA GLU A 25 -18.40 1.83 16.12
C GLU A 25 -18.21 2.00 17.63
N ILE A 26 -19.07 1.40 18.45
CA ILE A 26 -18.94 1.43 19.92
C ILE A 26 -17.69 0.67 20.37
N LEU A 27 -17.46 -0.51 19.82
CA LEU A 27 -16.28 -1.33 20.14
C LEU A 27 -15.00 -0.68 19.64
N ARG A 28 -15.03 -0.08 18.46
CA ARG A 28 -13.89 0.67 17.92
C ARG A 28 -13.54 1.89 18.80
N LYS A 29 -14.54 2.61 19.29
CA LYS A 29 -14.32 3.70 20.23
C LYS A 29 -13.68 3.22 21.53
N ARG A 30 -14.17 2.12 22.08
CA ARG A 30 -13.57 1.48 23.28
C ARG A 30 -12.12 1.10 23.02
N LEU A 31 -11.84 0.48 21.89
CA LEU A 31 -10.47 0.11 21.49
C LEU A 31 -9.57 1.35 21.38
N THR A 32 -10.06 2.43 20.79
CA THR A 32 -9.34 3.71 20.68
C THR A 32 -9.00 4.30 22.06
N GLU A 33 -9.94 4.29 22.99
CA GLU A 33 -9.71 4.74 24.37
C GLU A 33 -8.66 3.88 25.09
N GLN A 34 -8.74 2.56 24.93
CA GLN A 34 -7.75 1.63 25.47
C GLN A 34 -6.35 1.87 24.86
N GLY A 35 -6.29 2.14 23.57
CA GLY A 35 -5.05 2.50 22.88
C GLY A 35 -4.42 3.79 23.39
N GLN A 36 -5.22 4.81 23.66
CA GLN A 36 -4.76 6.06 24.26
C GLN A 36 -4.23 5.84 25.68
N GLN A 37 -4.92 5.06 26.49
CA GLN A 37 -4.46 4.68 27.84
C GLN A 37 -3.13 3.92 27.77
N LEU A 38 -3.00 3.00 26.82
CA LEU A 38 -1.76 2.25 26.61
C LEU A 38 -0.61 3.18 26.23
N HIS A 39 -0.85 4.14 25.34
CA HIS A 39 0.16 5.13 24.95
C HIS A 39 0.65 5.95 26.15
N VAL A 40 -0.26 6.45 26.98
CA VAL A 40 0.09 7.24 28.19
C VAL A 40 0.91 6.39 29.16
N LYS A 41 0.47 5.18 29.44
CA LYS A 41 1.18 4.28 30.37
C LYS A 41 2.53 3.83 29.83
N ALA A 42 2.64 3.54 28.54
CA ALA A 42 3.89 3.19 27.89
C ALA A 42 4.89 4.36 27.91
N THR A 43 4.42 5.57 27.67
CA THR A 43 5.23 6.78 27.75
C THR A 43 5.75 7.01 29.17
N GLU A 44 4.90 6.82 30.18
CA GLU A 44 5.30 6.96 31.59
C GLU A 44 6.30 5.86 31.99
N LEU A 45 6.09 4.63 31.56
CA LEU A 45 7.05 3.53 31.78
C LEU A 45 8.40 3.84 31.12
N ASN A 46 8.41 4.40 29.92
CA ASN A 46 9.64 4.84 29.26
C ASN A 46 10.35 5.96 30.01
N GLN A 47 9.60 6.89 30.61
CA GLN A 47 10.19 7.92 31.48
C GLN A 47 10.85 7.31 32.71
N HIS A 48 10.26 6.32 33.35
CA HIS A 48 10.86 5.59 34.46
C HIS A 48 12.12 4.86 34.01
N ARG A 49 12.14 4.27 32.83
CA ARG A 49 13.33 3.66 32.23
C ARG A 49 14.45 4.69 32.04
N LEU A 50 14.12 5.84 31.45
CA LEU A 50 15.08 6.91 31.22
C LEU A 50 15.64 7.49 32.53
N ALA A 51 14.82 7.59 33.59
CA ALA A 51 15.27 7.99 34.89
C ALA A 51 16.26 7.00 35.50
N GLU A 52 16.08 5.70 35.25
CA GLU A 52 16.98 4.66 35.75
C GLU A 52 18.26 4.54 34.93
N PHE A 53 18.18 4.51 33.61
CA PHE A 53 19.31 4.20 32.72
C PHE A 53 19.95 5.42 32.05
N GLY A 54 19.31 6.57 32.11
CA GLY A 54 19.74 7.78 31.41
C GLY A 54 19.26 7.84 29.98
N GLN A 55 19.29 9.04 29.42
CA GLN A 55 18.91 9.32 28.05
C GLN A 55 20.09 9.07 27.11
N SER A 56 19.82 8.43 25.99
CA SER A 56 20.78 8.18 24.94
C SER A 56 20.52 9.17 23.80
N GLN A 57 21.54 9.93 23.43
CA GLN A 57 21.43 10.95 22.37
C GLN A 57 22.66 10.92 21.47
N MET A 58 22.47 11.32 20.21
CA MET A 58 23.54 11.62 19.27
C MET A 58 23.72 13.14 19.19
N ASP A 59 24.76 13.65 19.79
CA ASP A 59 25.06 15.09 19.84
C ASP A 59 26.46 15.37 19.33
N ILE A 60 26.62 16.49 18.62
CA ILE A 60 27.93 17.02 18.28
C ILE A 60 28.56 17.62 19.55
N ILE A 61 29.68 17.09 19.95
CA ILE A 61 30.42 17.54 21.13
C ILE A 61 31.70 18.29 20.79
N GLY A 62 32.15 18.26 19.55
CA GLY A 62 33.36 18.96 19.12
C GLY A 62 33.49 19.02 17.60
N ARG A 63 34.35 19.91 17.15
CA ARG A 63 34.79 20.06 15.77
C ARG A 63 36.28 20.20 15.68
N ILE A 64 36.89 19.45 14.76
CA ILE A 64 38.34 19.41 14.58
C ILE A 64 38.65 19.69 13.11
N ARG A 65 39.78 20.33 12.84
CA ARG A 65 40.31 20.51 11.49
C ARG A 65 41.69 19.90 11.39
N ILE A 66 41.87 19.00 10.44
CA ILE A 66 43.15 18.40 10.11
C ILE A 66 43.72 19.07 8.86
N ARG A 67 45.03 19.28 8.85
CA ARG A 67 45.72 19.77 7.67
C ARG A 67 46.65 18.68 7.13
N THR A 68 46.60 18.53 5.79
CA THR A 68 47.52 17.69 5.04
C THR A 68 48.50 18.54 4.26
N GLU A 69 49.64 17.99 3.94
CA GLU A 69 50.69 18.69 3.21
C GLU A 69 50.32 18.95 1.76
N ASN A 70 49.65 18.02 1.13
CA ASN A 70 49.17 18.11 -0.23
C ASN A 70 47.65 18.16 -0.29
N ASN A 71 47.10 18.63 -1.43
CA ASN A 71 45.68 18.54 -1.69
C ASN A 71 45.28 17.09 -1.82
N CYS A 72 44.30 16.69 -1.05
CA CYS A 72 43.78 15.33 -1.08
C CYS A 72 42.29 15.29 -0.73
N GLN A 73 41.67 14.18 -1.03
CA GLN A 73 40.31 13.87 -0.59
C GLN A 73 40.41 12.94 0.61
N ALA A 74 39.79 13.31 1.74
CA ALA A 74 39.61 12.42 2.85
C ALA A 74 38.75 11.23 2.41
N ARG A 75 39.21 10.02 2.72
CA ARG A 75 38.52 8.82 2.21
C ARG A 75 37.90 7.98 3.30
N ASP A 76 38.61 7.70 4.35
CA ASP A 76 38.11 6.87 5.45
C ASP A 76 38.91 7.08 6.72
N ILE A 77 38.31 6.65 7.83
CA ILE A 77 38.96 6.59 9.16
C ILE A 77 38.68 5.20 9.73
N VAL A 78 39.70 4.64 10.37
CA VAL A 78 39.51 3.45 11.18
C VAL A 78 40.25 3.56 12.51
N ARG A 79 39.63 3.08 13.56
CA ARG A 79 40.34 2.92 14.86
C ARG A 79 41.16 1.65 14.84
N VAL A 80 42.41 1.77 15.18
CA VAL A 80 43.34 0.65 15.30
C VAL A 80 44.09 0.75 16.63
N GLY A 81 43.71 -0.07 17.59
CA GLY A 81 44.27 0.03 18.94
C GLY A 81 43.94 1.39 19.59
N GLU A 82 44.96 2.12 19.96
CA GLU A 82 44.85 3.49 20.53
C GLU A 82 44.82 4.60 19.46
N TRP A 83 45.07 4.24 18.22
CA TRP A 83 45.24 5.21 17.16
C TRP A 83 44.01 5.30 16.23
N LEU A 84 43.89 6.45 15.61
CA LEU A 84 43.02 6.68 14.48
C LEU A 84 43.87 6.70 13.19
N LEU A 85 43.63 5.77 12.30
CA LEU A 85 44.27 5.72 10.97
C LEU A 85 43.33 6.44 10.00
N PHE A 86 43.87 7.52 9.40
CA PHE A 86 43.19 8.28 8.38
C PHE A 86 43.74 7.95 7.01
N GLY A 87 42.86 7.77 6.06
CA GLY A 87 43.19 7.48 4.67
C GLY A 87 42.74 8.57 3.71
N TYR A 88 43.61 8.88 2.76
CA TYR A 88 43.38 9.93 1.77
C TYR A 88 43.68 9.45 0.36
N ASN A 89 43.02 10.08 -0.63
CA ASN A 89 43.43 10.04 -2.01
C ASN A 89 44.08 11.36 -2.38
N VAL A 90 45.37 11.34 -2.66
CA VAL A 90 46.18 12.52 -2.93
C VAL A 90 46.18 12.86 -4.42
N PHE A 91 46.21 14.15 -4.73
CA PHE A 91 46.32 14.69 -6.08
C PHE A 91 47.64 15.46 -6.24
N LEU A 92 48.65 14.69 -6.63
CA LEU A 92 50.01 15.18 -6.83
C LEU A 92 50.23 15.53 -8.30
N GLY A 93 50.04 16.35 -9.01
CA GLY A 93 50.29 16.57 -10.43
C GLY A 93 51.21 15.54 -11.11
N LEU A 94 51.36 15.55 -12.39
CA LEU A 94 51.91 14.50 -13.26
C LEU A 94 53.35 14.06 -13.01
N LYS A 95 54.08 14.65 -12.07
CA LYS A 95 55.54 14.41 -11.90
C LYS A 95 55.99 14.00 -10.50
N ARG A 96 55.06 13.70 -9.57
CA ARG A 96 55.41 13.31 -8.21
C ARG A 96 55.01 11.89 -7.91
N GLU A 97 55.86 11.17 -7.20
CA GLU A 97 55.55 9.84 -6.66
C GLU A 97 54.68 9.98 -5.42
N THR A 98 53.74 9.06 -5.24
CA THR A 98 52.93 8.98 -4.03
C THR A 98 53.71 8.26 -2.93
N HIS A 99 53.92 8.93 -1.80
CA HIS A 99 54.54 8.35 -0.62
C HIS A 99 53.48 7.90 0.38
N LEU A 100 53.92 7.07 1.33
CA LEU A 100 53.02 6.55 2.37
C LEU A 100 52.35 7.67 3.18
N GLU A 101 53.10 8.73 3.48
CA GLU A 101 52.63 9.91 4.23
C GLU A 101 51.54 10.70 3.47
N ASP A 102 51.45 10.55 2.17
CA ASP A 102 50.42 11.21 1.38
C ASP A 102 49.05 10.51 1.49
N VAL A 103 49.04 9.23 1.84
CA VAL A 103 47.86 8.37 1.87
C VAL A 103 47.37 8.09 3.29
N PHE A 104 48.29 7.94 4.23
CA PHE A 104 47.98 7.59 5.61
C PHE A 104 48.53 8.61 6.61
N SER A 105 47.74 8.87 7.62
CA SER A 105 48.17 9.60 8.84
C SER A 105 47.66 8.89 10.10
N LEU A 106 48.46 8.89 11.13
CA LEU A 106 48.07 8.38 12.44
C LEU A 106 47.86 9.53 13.41
N TYR A 107 46.78 9.44 14.15
CA TYR A 107 46.42 10.40 15.17
C TYR A 107 45.92 9.73 16.45
N ARG A 108 46.02 10.46 17.56
CA ARG A 108 45.30 10.20 18.81
C ARG A 108 44.26 11.28 19.03
N LEU A 109 43.07 10.89 19.42
CA LEU A 109 42.08 11.85 19.88
C LEU A 109 42.42 12.33 21.29
N ILE A 110 42.48 13.64 21.47
CA ILE A 110 42.72 14.28 22.76
C ILE A 110 41.44 14.98 23.20
N ASP A 111 41.06 14.73 24.45
CA ASP A 111 39.95 15.38 25.12
C ASP A 111 40.49 16.20 26.29
N ASN A 112 40.49 17.52 26.14
CA ASN A 112 40.86 18.46 27.17
C ASN A 112 39.60 19.13 27.75
N ASP A 113 38.92 18.44 28.65
CA ASP A 113 37.70 18.93 29.32
C ASP A 113 36.60 19.41 28.34
N GLY A 114 36.37 18.64 27.28
CA GLY A 114 35.36 18.93 26.27
C GLY A 114 35.88 19.70 25.05
N GLU A 115 37.13 20.12 25.05
CA GLU A 115 37.83 20.62 23.87
C GLU A 115 38.56 19.47 23.18
N PHE A 116 38.10 19.09 22.01
CA PHE A 116 38.65 17.98 21.23
C PHE A 116 39.70 18.47 20.24
N ASP A 117 40.77 17.71 20.15
CA ASP A 117 41.82 17.89 19.13
C ASP A 117 42.42 16.52 18.78
N VAL A 118 43.26 16.46 17.78
CA VAL A 118 44.03 15.29 17.41
C VAL A 118 45.52 15.57 17.47
N GLU A 119 46.26 14.62 18.02
CA GLU A 119 47.72 14.66 18.07
C GLU A 119 48.29 13.72 17.02
N ALA A 120 49.15 14.22 16.17
CA ALA A 120 49.83 13.42 15.16
C ALA A 120 50.79 12.41 15.81
N VAL A 121 50.75 11.18 15.31
CA VAL A 121 51.64 10.10 15.73
C VAL A 121 52.64 9.81 14.61
N ALA A 122 53.95 9.88 14.95
CA ALA A 122 55.00 9.50 14.02
C ALA A 122 54.94 7.99 13.69
N TYR A 123 55.36 7.61 12.50
CA TYR A 123 55.31 6.19 12.05
C TYR A 123 56.28 5.29 12.81
N GLU A 124 57.38 5.85 13.36
CA GLU A 124 58.36 5.08 14.11
C GLU A 124 57.70 4.34 15.30
N GLY A 125 58.01 3.03 15.38
CA GLY A 125 57.41 2.18 16.38
C GLY A 125 55.97 1.80 16.16
N THR A 126 55.37 2.15 15.00
CA THR A 126 54.01 1.82 14.64
C THR A 126 53.99 0.74 13.56
N PHE A 127 52.80 0.14 13.30
CA PHE A 127 52.61 -0.87 12.29
C PHE A 127 52.80 -0.36 10.86
N LEU A 128 52.77 0.96 10.60
CA LEU A 128 53.04 1.55 9.30
C LEU A 128 54.53 1.57 8.96
N ASN A 129 55.41 1.50 9.93
CA ASN A 129 56.86 1.46 9.75
C ASN A 129 57.33 0.01 9.58
N ASP A 130 56.80 -0.72 8.64
CA ASP A 130 57.20 -2.07 8.28
C ASP A 130 57.74 -2.06 6.84
N ASN A 131 58.98 -2.55 6.69
CA ASN A 131 59.67 -2.54 5.37
C ASN A 131 58.92 -3.31 4.31
N ARG A 132 58.31 -4.43 4.66
CA ARG A 132 57.51 -5.22 3.70
C ARG A 132 56.27 -4.48 3.25
N PHE A 133 55.59 -3.85 4.16
CA PHE A 133 54.44 -3.02 3.86
C PHE A 133 54.80 -1.81 2.97
N ILE A 134 55.88 -1.08 3.33
CA ILE A 134 56.34 0.07 2.56
C ILE A 134 56.73 -0.36 1.14
N GLN A 135 57.39 -1.49 1.00
CA GLN A 135 57.74 -2.02 -0.31
C GLN A 135 56.50 -2.36 -1.15
N ASP A 136 55.58 -3.12 -0.57
CA ASP A 136 54.33 -3.49 -1.27
C ASP A 136 53.48 -2.27 -1.68
N PHE A 137 53.42 -1.28 -0.78
CA PHE A 137 52.75 0.00 -1.06
C PHE A 137 53.40 0.77 -2.20
N THR A 138 54.71 0.88 -2.18
CA THR A 138 55.46 1.58 -3.23
C THR A 138 55.32 0.90 -4.56
N GLU A 139 55.37 -0.42 -4.59
CA GLU A 139 55.15 -1.21 -5.83
C GLU A 139 53.72 -1.00 -6.37
N LEU A 140 52.71 -0.97 -5.49
CA LEU A 140 51.31 -0.78 -5.89
C LEU A 140 51.14 0.57 -6.63
N TYR A 141 51.60 1.64 -6.05
CA TYR A 141 51.46 2.99 -6.62
C TYR A 141 52.39 3.24 -7.80
N THR A 142 53.47 2.52 -7.93
CA THR A 142 54.37 2.55 -9.09
C THR A 142 53.77 1.82 -10.28
N TYR A 143 53.19 0.65 -10.02
CA TYR A 143 52.63 -0.21 -11.06
C TYR A 143 51.29 0.23 -11.58
N TYR A 144 50.41 0.70 -10.69
CA TYR A 144 49.07 1.12 -11.03
C TYR A 144 48.89 2.63 -10.82
N LYS A 145 48.86 3.37 -11.93
CA LYS A 145 48.85 4.84 -11.92
C LYS A 145 47.55 5.46 -11.37
N ASN A 146 46.43 4.71 -11.42
CA ASN A 146 45.11 5.16 -11.00
C ASN A 146 44.68 4.54 -9.66
N THR A 147 45.65 4.16 -8.83
CA THR A 147 45.39 3.58 -7.52
C THR A 147 44.67 4.58 -6.61
N GLN A 148 43.57 4.16 -6.04
CA GLN A 148 42.80 4.94 -5.07
C GLN A 148 42.43 4.09 -3.87
N LEU A 149 42.57 4.67 -2.69
CA LEU A 149 42.08 4.06 -1.46
C LEU A 149 40.53 4.04 -1.50
N LEU A 150 39.94 2.88 -1.25
CA LEU A 150 38.50 2.70 -1.19
C LEU A 150 38.01 2.78 0.26
N GLN A 151 38.56 1.97 1.13
CA GLN A 151 38.09 1.88 2.52
C GLN A 151 39.16 1.31 3.44
N LEU A 152 38.97 1.62 4.74
CA LEU A 152 39.70 1.05 5.85
C LEU A 152 38.70 0.30 6.75
N VAL A 153 39.00 -0.93 7.10
CA VAL A 153 38.09 -1.76 7.90
C VAL A 153 38.86 -2.56 8.93
N GLU A 154 38.37 -2.60 10.17
CA GLU A 154 38.77 -3.59 11.17
C GLU A 154 37.70 -4.70 11.18
N ARG A 155 38.15 -5.93 10.92
CA ARG A 155 37.27 -7.09 10.85
C ARG A 155 38.01 -8.37 11.24
N ASP A 156 37.41 -9.16 12.12
CA ASP A 156 37.90 -10.48 12.52
C ASP A 156 39.34 -10.49 12.97
N GLY A 157 39.74 -9.50 13.77
CA GLY A 157 41.08 -9.34 14.27
C GLY A 157 42.09 -8.93 13.20
N LYS A 158 41.65 -8.33 12.10
CA LYS A 158 42.49 -7.80 11.03
C LYS A 158 42.16 -6.37 10.70
N LEU A 159 43.16 -5.58 10.41
CA LEU A 159 43.03 -4.30 9.72
C LEU A 159 43.19 -4.56 8.24
N LEU A 160 42.24 -4.03 7.45
CA LEU A 160 42.19 -4.16 6.00
C LEU A 160 42.17 -2.76 5.37
N ALA A 161 43.07 -2.55 4.40
CA ALA A 161 43.08 -1.35 3.54
C ALA A 161 42.88 -1.74 2.10
N SER A 162 41.74 -1.36 1.55
CA SER A 162 41.34 -1.73 0.17
C SER A 162 41.65 -0.62 -0.78
N PHE A 163 42.35 -0.96 -1.88
CA PHE A 163 42.69 -0.05 -2.96
C PHE A 163 42.10 -0.52 -4.28
N GLN A 164 41.51 0.39 -5.01
CA GLN A 164 41.11 0.16 -6.40
C GLN A 164 42.31 0.33 -7.32
N ILE A 165 42.58 -0.64 -8.16
CA ILE A 165 43.72 -0.66 -9.07
C ILE A 165 43.35 -0.66 -10.55
N GLY A 166 42.06 -0.82 -10.87
CA GLY A 166 41.53 -0.87 -12.22
C GLY A 166 40.13 -0.27 -12.32
N ASP A 167 39.53 -0.39 -13.50
CA ASP A 167 38.21 0.24 -13.78
C ASP A 167 37.03 -0.56 -13.21
N ARG A 168 37.23 -1.81 -12.85
CA ARG A 168 36.18 -2.68 -12.28
C ARG A 168 36.16 -2.58 -10.78
N ILE A 169 34.97 -2.67 -10.19
CA ILE A 169 34.77 -2.71 -8.73
C ILE A 169 35.53 -3.91 -8.11
N THR A 170 35.74 -4.97 -8.85
CA THR A 170 36.48 -6.17 -8.45
C THR A 170 38.01 -6.05 -8.57
N ASP A 171 38.50 -5.02 -9.25
CA ASP A 171 39.92 -4.78 -9.43
C ASP A 171 40.49 -4.07 -8.19
N VAL A 172 40.66 -4.85 -7.12
CA VAL A 172 41.11 -4.35 -5.83
C VAL A 172 42.36 -5.07 -5.33
N ARG A 173 43.18 -4.35 -4.57
CA ARG A 173 44.24 -4.91 -3.72
C ARG A 173 43.93 -4.58 -2.27
N VAL A 174 44.11 -5.55 -1.38
CA VAL A 174 43.78 -5.38 0.02
C VAL A 174 45.00 -5.72 0.86
N PHE A 175 45.53 -4.70 1.51
CA PHE A 175 46.54 -4.85 2.52
C PHE A 175 45.92 -5.31 3.80
N ARG A 176 46.57 -6.24 4.48
CA ARG A 176 46.07 -6.77 5.74
C ARG A 176 47.14 -6.83 6.83
N TRP A 177 46.71 -6.51 8.03
CA TRP A 177 47.46 -6.61 9.26
C TRP A 177 46.70 -7.47 10.26
N SER A 178 47.41 -8.27 11.04
CA SER A 178 46.82 -8.96 12.19
C SER A 178 46.78 -8.04 13.39
N ILE A 179 45.70 -8.11 14.16
CA ILE A 179 45.55 -7.37 15.43
C ILE A 179 45.46 -8.40 16.54
N SER A 180 46.34 -8.30 17.55
CA SER A 180 46.29 -9.19 18.71
C SER A 180 44.99 -9.00 19.52
N SER A 181 44.63 -10.00 20.33
CA SER A 181 43.41 -9.97 21.13
C SER A 181 43.38 -8.83 22.15
N ASP A 182 44.56 -8.39 22.64
CA ASP A 182 44.70 -7.22 23.52
C ASP A 182 44.75 -5.89 22.74
N LYS A 183 44.65 -5.92 21.42
CA LYS A 183 44.73 -4.77 20.51
C LYS A 183 46.02 -3.94 20.59
N GLN A 184 47.06 -4.45 21.20
CA GLN A 184 48.33 -3.73 21.37
C GLN A 184 49.34 -4.02 20.29
N ARG A 185 49.25 -5.19 19.65
CA ARG A 185 50.19 -5.62 18.61
C ARG A 185 49.51 -5.69 17.27
N ILE A 186 50.01 -4.96 16.29
CA ILE A 186 49.53 -4.90 14.94
C ILE A 186 50.68 -5.25 13.99
N GLU A 187 50.57 -6.34 13.27
CA GLU A 187 51.61 -6.86 12.38
C GLU A 187 51.12 -7.01 10.94
N TYR A 188 51.93 -6.53 10.01
CA TYR A 188 51.64 -6.64 8.59
C TYR A 188 51.70 -8.11 8.13
N ILE A 189 50.70 -8.54 7.38
CA ILE A 189 50.62 -9.87 6.81
C ILE A 189 51.06 -9.87 5.35
N ASP A 190 50.25 -9.29 4.46
CA ASP A 190 50.51 -9.20 3.03
C ASP A 190 49.50 -8.24 2.34
N ASN A 191 49.54 -8.20 1.02
CA ASN A 191 48.59 -7.39 0.21
C ASN A 191 47.58 -8.27 -0.57
N ARG A 192 47.21 -9.43 -0.03
CA ARG A 192 46.30 -10.42 -0.64
C ARG A 192 45.05 -10.66 0.17
N GLY A 193 44.52 -9.60 0.77
CA GLY A 193 43.35 -9.67 1.62
C GLY A 193 42.01 -9.53 0.92
N GLU A 194 41.92 -9.76 -0.40
CA GLU A 194 40.68 -9.58 -1.18
C GLU A 194 39.54 -10.46 -0.69
N ARG A 195 39.85 -11.64 -0.15
CA ARG A 195 38.84 -12.55 0.43
C ARG A 195 38.34 -12.11 1.79
N ASP A 196 39.13 -11.33 2.52
CA ASP A 196 38.78 -10.86 3.86
C ASP A 196 37.85 -9.64 3.84
N ILE A 197 37.73 -8.96 2.70
CA ILE A 197 36.96 -7.73 2.56
C ILE A 197 35.59 -7.94 1.91
N ALA A 198 35.02 -9.11 2.02
CA ALA A 198 33.71 -9.38 1.46
C ALA A 198 32.69 -8.33 1.93
N LEU A 199 32.04 -7.65 1.00
CA LEU A 199 30.94 -6.76 1.29
C LEU A 199 29.74 -7.57 1.80
N PRO A 200 28.98 -7.05 2.77
CA PRO A 200 27.72 -7.66 3.14
C PRO A 200 26.82 -7.80 1.90
N PRO A 201 25.93 -8.79 1.86
CA PRO A 201 24.95 -8.88 0.78
C PRO A 201 24.05 -7.64 0.75
N ALA A 202 23.64 -7.24 -0.44
CA ALA A 202 22.75 -6.11 -0.63
C ALA A 202 21.37 -6.30 0.05
N TYR A 203 21.00 -7.55 0.25
CA TYR A 203 19.74 -7.96 0.85
C TYR A 203 19.97 -9.00 1.94
N ASP A 204 19.20 -8.91 3.03
CA ASP A 204 19.16 -9.93 4.08
C ASP A 204 17.94 -10.86 3.94
N PHE A 205 17.36 -10.89 2.75
CA PHE A 205 16.28 -11.77 2.30
C PHE A 205 16.55 -12.24 0.87
N ASP A 206 15.87 -13.29 0.46
CA ASP A 206 16.01 -13.86 -0.90
C ASP A 206 14.88 -13.41 -1.81
N TRP A 207 15.22 -13.01 -3.04
CA TRP A 207 14.27 -12.78 -4.11
C TRP A 207 13.86 -14.11 -4.73
N ILE A 208 12.57 -14.38 -4.80
CA ILE A 208 11.99 -15.59 -5.36
C ILE A 208 11.43 -15.28 -6.74
N LYS A 209 11.89 -16.01 -7.75
CA LYS A 209 11.36 -15.91 -9.12
C LYS A 209 9.99 -16.56 -9.20
N THR A 210 9.04 -15.89 -9.84
CA THR A 210 7.75 -16.49 -10.15
C THR A 210 7.88 -17.53 -11.25
N GLN A 211 7.08 -18.59 -11.15
CA GLN A 211 7.06 -19.72 -12.08
C GLN A 211 5.78 -19.67 -12.95
N ARG A 212 5.73 -20.49 -13.99
CA ARG A 212 4.53 -20.60 -14.83
C ARG A 212 3.31 -21.08 -14.06
N GLU A 213 3.49 -21.89 -13.05
CA GLU A 213 2.44 -22.39 -12.16
C GLU A 213 1.77 -21.27 -11.38
N ASP A 214 2.46 -20.15 -11.18
CA ASP A 214 1.93 -18.97 -10.50
C ASP A 214 0.97 -18.14 -11.38
N THR A 215 0.91 -18.45 -12.68
CA THR A 215 0.06 -17.74 -13.63
C THR A 215 -1.39 -18.18 -13.50
N VAL A 216 -2.28 -17.22 -13.29
CA VAL A 216 -3.74 -17.39 -13.33
C VAL A 216 -4.26 -16.87 -14.65
N ASN A 217 -4.84 -17.76 -15.48
CA ASN A 217 -5.35 -17.44 -16.80
C ASN A 217 -6.75 -16.85 -16.73
N GLY A 218 -7.07 -15.97 -17.65
CA GLY A 218 -8.37 -15.32 -17.77
C GLY A 218 -8.29 -14.13 -18.72
N ARG A 219 -9.28 -13.27 -18.68
CA ARG A 219 -9.33 -12.04 -19.50
C ARG A 219 -8.15 -11.10 -19.19
N PHE A 220 -7.82 -10.99 -17.93
CA PHE A 220 -6.65 -10.25 -17.43
C PHE A 220 -5.77 -11.23 -16.66
N PRO A 221 -4.92 -12.01 -17.36
CA PRO A 221 -4.03 -12.96 -16.69
C PRO A 221 -3.06 -12.24 -15.77
N HIS A 222 -2.82 -12.82 -14.60
CA HIS A 222 -1.92 -12.27 -13.60
C HIS A 222 -1.05 -13.35 -12.96
N ILE A 223 0.00 -12.90 -12.31
CA ILE A 223 0.85 -13.75 -11.44
C ILE A 223 0.29 -13.69 -10.03
N ASN A 224 0.01 -14.88 -9.47
CA ASN A 224 -0.35 -15.05 -8.08
C ASN A 224 0.92 -15.09 -7.22
N ILE A 225 1.03 -14.19 -6.26
CA ILE A 225 2.12 -14.13 -5.30
C ILE A 225 1.57 -14.38 -3.90
N LEU A 226 1.90 -15.56 -3.34
CA LEU A 226 1.52 -15.98 -1.99
C LEU A 226 0.01 -15.96 -1.71
N ASP A 227 -0.82 -16.15 -2.73
CA ASP A 227 -2.28 -16.02 -2.65
C ASP A 227 -2.77 -14.70 -2.01
N THR A 228 -1.94 -13.69 -2.02
CA THR A 228 -2.16 -12.42 -1.33
C THR A 228 -2.19 -11.22 -2.28
N VAL A 229 -1.24 -11.18 -3.21
CA VAL A 229 -1.10 -10.08 -4.17
C VAL A 229 -0.95 -10.64 -5.57
N PHE A 230 -1.53 -9.95 -6.54
CA PHE A 230 -1.59 -10.39 -7.93
C PHE A 230 -1.07 -9.29 -8.84
N VAL A 231 -0.14 -9.63 -9.72
CA VAL A 231 0.56 -8.67 -10.57
C VAL A 231 0.32 -9.00 -12.04
N GLU A 232 -0.03 -7.99 -12.82
CA GLU A 232 -0.17 -8.11 -14.28
C GLU A 232 0.50 -6.95 -15.00
N THR A 233 0.92 -7.22 -16.24
CA THR A 233 1.45 -6.20 -17.17
C THR A 233 0.65 -6.15 -18.48
N THR A 234 -0.41 -6.91 -18.54
CA THR A 234 -1.29 -7.03 -19.71
C THR A 234 -2.22 -5.82 -19.79
N GLY A 235 -2.49 -5.33 -20.99
CA GLY A 235 -3.43 -4.22 -21.19
C GLY A 235 -2.83 -2.82 -21.06
N GLY A 236 -1.51 -2.70 -21.02
CA GLY A 236 -0.79 -1.44 -21.11
C GLY A 236 -0.31 -0.82 -19.81
N ASP A 237 -0.63 -1.42 -18.68
CA ASP A 237 -0.22 -0.95 -17.37
C ASP A 237 0.33 -2.09 -16.51
N LEU A 238 1.31 -1.76 -15.67
CA LEU A 238 1.65 -2.58 -14.54
C LEU A 238 0.58 -2.38 -13.47
N THR A 239 -0.17 -3.44 -13.18
CA THR A 239 -1.29 -3.40 -12.23
C THR A 239 -1.04 -4.36 -11.08
N VAL A 240 -1.28 -3.91 -9.87
CA VAL A 240 -1.22 -4.71 -8.64
C VAL A 240 -2.63 -4.81 -8.05
N LYS A 241 -3.06 -6.04 -7.77
CA LYS A 241 -4.38 -6.36 -7.22
C LYS A 241 -4.24 -7.10 -5.89
N CYS A 242 -5.23 -6.97 -5.03
CA CYS A 242 -5.35 -7.77 -3.82
C CYS A 242 -6.40 -8.90 -3.94
N GLU A 243 -7.10 -8.97 -5.05
CA GLU A 243 -8.12 -9.99 -5.33
C GLU A 243 -7.72 -10.85 -6.53
N ASN A 244 -7.95 -12.16 -6.42
CA ASN A 244 -7.71 -13.11 -7.51
C ASN A 244 -8.85 -13.04 -8.54
N ASN A 245 -8.94 -11.93 -9.25
CA ASN A 245 -9.98 -11.66 -10.24
C ASN A 245 -9.36 -11.37 -11.60
N THR A 246 -9.57 -12.27 -12.56
CA THR A 246 -9.09 -12.12 -13.93
C THR A 246 -10.13 -11.45 -14.86
N GLU A 247 -11.33 -11.17 -14.41
CA GLU A 247 -12.39 -10.53 -15.21
C GLU A 247 -12.29 -9.01 -15.22
N ASP A 248 -11.79 -8.44 -14.12
CA ASP A 248 -11.62 -7.01 -13.90
C ASP A 248 -10.14 -6.64 -13.96
N GLY A 249 -9.79 -5.70 -14.85
CA GLY A 249 -8.44 -5.15 -14.97
C GLY A 249 -8.07 -4.08 -13.92
N LEU A 250 -9.01 -3.73 -13.04
CA LEU A 250 -8.79 -2.74 -12.00
C LEU A 250 -7.98 -3.34 -10.84
N GLY A 251 -7.04 -2.55 -10.32
CA GLY A 251 -6.20 -2.91 -9.18
C GLY A 251 -6.15 -1.79 -8.16
N ILE A 252 -5.43 -2.05 -7.07
CA ILE A 252 -5.15 -1.05 -6.04
C ILE A 252 -4.01 -0.10 -6.43
N TYR A 253 -3.22 -0.48 -7.43
CA TYR A 253 -2.09 0.29 -7.91
C TYR A 253 -1.90 0.08 -9.42
N ARG A 254 -1.61 1.14 -10.15
CA ARG A 254 -1.35 1.11 -11.60
C ARG A 254 -0.26 2.09 -11.97
N GLU A 255 0.61 1.69 -12.89
CA GLU A 255 1.53 2.59 -13.57
C GLU A 255 1.75 2.15 -15.02
N ALA A 256 2.01 3.12 -15.89
CA ALA A 256 2.20 2.86 -17.31
C ALA A 256 3.47 2.06 -17.59
N VAL A 257 3.43 1.16 -18.56
CA VAL A 257 4.58 0.42 -19.09
C VAL A 257 4.97 0.96 -20.45
N LEU A 258 6.24 0.80 -20.82
CA LEU A 258 6.76 1.30 -22.09
C LEU A 258 6.11 0.61 -23.31
N ASP A 259 6.05 -0.72 -23.30
CA ASP A 259 5.41 -1.50 -24.36
C ASP A 259 4.02 -1.95 -23.90
N LYS A 260 3.00 -1.30 -24.46
CA LYS A 260 1.59 -1.55 -24.11
C LYS A 260 1.03 -2.87 -24.66
N ASN A 261 1.74 -3.52 -25.57
CA ASN A 261 1.31 -4.75 -26.23
C ASN A 261 2.03 -5.99 -25.71
N GLN A 262 2.55 -5.93 -24.50
CA GLN A 262 3.25 -7.06 -23.88
C GLN A 262 2.28 -8.10 -23.32
N SER A 263 2.70 -9.34 -23.33
CA SER A 263 2.06 -10.42 -22.59
C SER A 263 2.64 -10.54 -21.18
N LEU A 264 1.95 -11.26 -20.31
CA LEU A 264 2.43 -11.49 -18.95
C LEU A 264 3.77 -12.24 -18.91
N ASP A 265 3.98 -13.20 -19.83
CA ASP A 265 5.21 -13.97 -19.93
C ASP A 265 6.44 -13.16 -20.35
N ASP A 266 6.24 -11.98 -20.92
CA ASP A 266 7.32 -11.10 -21.35
C ASP A 266 7.96 -10.34 -20.19
N ALA A 267 7.24 -10.18 -19.09
CA ALA A 267 7.74 -9.52 -17.89
C ALA A 267 8.46 -10.49 -16.96
N GLN A 268 9.50 -10.01 -16.29
CA GLN A 268 10.14 -10.72 -15.21
C GLN A 268 9.61 -10.20 -13.87
N ILE A 269 9.15 -11.11 -13.03
CA ILE A 269 8.56 -10.76 -11.72
C ILE A 269 9.19 -11.63 -10.65
N GLU A 270 9.72 -10.97 -9.63
CA GLU A 270 10.29 -11.61 -8.44
C GLU A 270 9.66 -10.97 -7.20
N TYR A 271 9.63 -11.71 -6.11
CA TYR A 271 9.10 -11.22 -4.85
C TYR A 271 9.94 -11.66 -3.67
N ALA A 272 9.77 -10.94 -2.56
CA ALA A 272 10.32 -11.32 -1.26
C ALA A 272 9.30 -10.95 -0.17
N GLN A 273 9.27 -11.73 0.89
CA GLN A 273 8.40 -11.46 2.03
C GLN A 273 9.23 -11.09 3.25
N THR A 274 8.90 -9.95 3.87
CA THR A 274 9.50 -9.49 5.11
C THR A 274 8.39 -9.07 6.08
N GLY A 275 8.06 -9.96 7.02
CA GLY A 275 6.93 -9.74 7.93
C GLY A 275 5.61 -9.61 7.15
N SER A 276 4.89 -8.51 7.35
CA SER A 276 3.65 -8.19 6.63
C SER A 276 3.87 -7.49 5.29
N LEU A 277 5.12 -7.26 4.89
CA LEU A 277 5.46 -6.63 3.61
C LEU A 277 5.79 -7.68 2.56
N ILE A 278 5.25 -7.50 1.37
CA ILE A 278 5.64 -8.24 0.17
C ILE A 278 6.32 -7.27 -0.78
N LEU A 279 7.61 -7.51 -1.00
CA LEU A 279 8.41 -6.71 -1.93
C LEU A 279 8.26 -7.31 -3.32
N LEU A 280 7.96 -6.46 -4.29
CA LEU A 280 7.79 -6.84 -5.69
C LEU A 280 8.91 -6.23 -6.52
N LYS A 281 9.49 -7.04 -7.37
CA LYS A 281 10.55 -6.66 -8.30
C LYS A 281 10.08 -7.01 -9.70
N VAL A 282 9.82 -6.01 -10.52
CA VAL A 282 9.20 -6.17 -11.85
C VAL A 282 10.06 -5.52 -12.92
N LEU A 283 10.36 -6.29 -13.97
CA LEU A 283 10.96 -5.77 -15.19
C LEU A 283 9.97 -5.98 -16.33
N PRO A 284 9.23 -4.94 -16.74
CA PRO A 284 8.36 -5.02 -17.89
C PRO A 284 9.11 -5.26 -19.19
N TYR A 285 8.42 -5.77 -20.19
CA TYR A 285 9.01 -6.09 -21.49
C TYR A 285 9.66 -4.88 -22.16
N ARG A 286 10.85 -5.03 -22.68
CA ARG A 286 11.69 -4.01 -23.31
C ARG A 286 12.13 -2.86 -22.40
N GLU A 287 11.93 -2.97 -21.10
CA GLU A 287 12.49 -2.02 -20.15
C GLU A 287 13.83 -2.50 -19.62
N GLU A 288 14.72 -1.58 -19.34
CA GLU A 288 16.07 -1.87 -18.85
C GLU A 288 16.17 -1.81 -17.33
N ASN A 289 15.29 -1.06 -16.71
CA ASN A 289 15.32 -0.80 -15.28
C ASN A 289 14.21 -1.57 -14.55
N TRP A 290 14.61 -2.28 -13.52
CA TRP A 290 13.67 -2.94 -12.61
C TRP A 290 12.86 -1.90 -11.82
N ARG A 291 11.60 -2.22 -11.59
CA ARG A 291 10.72 -1.45 -10.72
C ARG A 291 10.53 -2.20 -9.40
N TYR A 292 10.63 -1.48 -8.31
CA TYR A 292 10.50 -2.05 -6.97
C TYR A 292 9.28 -1.48 -6.27
N LEU A 293 8.41 -2.36 -5.82
CA LEU A 293 7.16 -2.02 -5.18
C LEU A 293 7.09 -2.70 -3.81
N VAL A 294 6.49 -2.03 -2.85
CA VAL A 294 6.19 -2.58 -1.54
C VAL A 294 4.68 -2.70 -1.40
N TYR A 295 4.19 -3.92 -1.27
CA TYR A 295 2.81 -4.19 -0.90
C TYR A 295 2.72 -4.46 0.59
N ASN A 296 1.90 -3.68 1.28
CA ASN A 296 1.65 -3.86 2.71
C ASN A 296 0.36 -4.63 2.91
N THR A 297 0.44 -5.83 3.48
CA THR A 297 -0.74 -6.68 3.71
C THR A 297 -1.68 -6.13 4.77
N LEU A 298 -1.18 -5.32 5.70
CA LEU A 298 -1.98 -4.70 6.77
C LEU A 298 -2.79 -3.50 6.27
N THR A 299 -2.20 -2.68 5.41
CA THR A 299 -2.84 -1.46 4.86
C THR A 299 -3.44 -1.66 3.48
N GLN A 300 -3.15 -2.79 2.83
CA GLN A 300 -3.56 -3.10 1.45
C GLN A 300 -3.21 -1.97 0.47
N SER A 301 -2.02 -1.42 0.61
CA SER A 301 -1.50 -0.34 -0.22
C SER A 301 -0.16 -0.70 -0.85
N VAL A 302 0.14 -0.06 -1.96
CA VAL A 302 1.38 -0.25 -2.72
C VAL A 302 2.15 1.06 -2.78
N GLN A 303 3.45 0.99 -2.53
CA GLN A 303 4.37 2.10 -2.66
C GLN A 303 5.54 1.70 -3.57
N ARG A 304 5.85 2.52 -4.58
CA ARG A 304 7.04 2.34 -5.40
C ARG A 304 8.27 2.90 -4.70
N ILE A 305 9.32 2.09 -4.58
CA ILE A 305 10.58 2.46 -3.92
C ILE A 305 11.75 1.85 -4.71
N ASP A 306 12.22 2.54 -5.72
CA ASP A 306 13.29 2.03 -6.60
C ASP A 306 14.66 1.94 -5.91
N ALA A 307 14.87 2.67 -4.81
CA ALA A 307 16.09 2.58 -4.01
C ALA A 307 16.33 1.18 -3.41
N ILE A 308 15.29 0.35 -3.28
CA ILE A 308 15.41 -1.05 -2.88
C ILE A 308 16.32 -1.83 -3.84
N GLY A 309 16.39 -1.41 -5.11
CA GLY A 309 17.25 -2.03 -6.10
C GLY A 309 18.75 -1.90 -5.82
N GLN A 310 19.16 -0.93 -5.04
CA GLN A 310 20.56 -0.77 -4.65
C GLN A 310 20.93 -1.66 -3.47
N ALA A 311 20.16 -1.57 -2.40
CA ALA A 311 20.28 -2.38 -1.19
C ALA A 311 19.00 -2.24 -0.36
N CYS A 312 18.65 -3.28 0.36
CA CYS A 312 17.53 -3.26 1.29
C CYS A 312 17.76 -4.29 2.38
N VAL A 313 17.72 -3.86 3.62
CA VAL A 313 17.83 -4.74 4.78
C VAL A 313 16.67 -4.52 5.73
N GLN A 314 16.40 -5.51 6.55
CA GLN A 314 15.31 -5.44 7.52
C GLN A 314 15.69 -4.55 8.71
N LEU A 315 14.72 -3.79 9.20
CA LEU A 315 14.80 -3.11 10.48
C LEU A 315 14.68 -4.14 11.63
N PRO A 316 15.20 -3.83 12.82
CA PRO A 316 15.14 -4.78 13.93
C PRO A 316 13.73 -5.17 14.32
N GLU A 317 13.54 -6.35 14.88
CA GLU A 317 12.28 -6.85 15.44
C GLU A 317 11.10 -6.77 14.46
N ASP A 318 11.34 -7.01 13.18
CA ASP A 318 10.34 -6.93 12.11
C ASP A 318 9.63 -5.57 11.98
N HIS A 319 10.31 -4.48 12.36
CA HIS A 319 9.72 -3.14 12.26
C HIS A 319 9.46 -2.68 10.82
N GLY A 320 10.20 -3.20 9.86
CA GLY A 320 10.09 -2.84 8.46
C GLY A 320 11.39 -3.03 7.70
N ILE A 321 11.62 -2.18 6.71
CA ILE A 321 12.80 -2.21 5.85
C ILE A 321 13.48 -0.84 5.78
N ILE A 322 14.79 -0.86 5.58
CA ILE A 322 15.61 0.31 5.31
C ILE A 322 16.34 0.13 3.97
N PHE A 323 16.45 1.19 3.22
CA PHE A 323 17.10 1.27 1.92
C PHE A 323 17.88 2.58 1.81
N PRO A 324 18.79 2.74 0.86
CA PRO A 324 19.48 4.01 0.69
C PRO A 324 18.51 5.18 0.49
N GLY A 325 18.50 6.10 1.43
CA GLY A 325 17.68 7.30 1.39
C GLY A 325 16.37 7.26 2.16
N GLY A 326 15.98 6.13 2.76
CA GLY A 326 14.73 6.09 3.50
C GLY A 326 14.39 4.77 4.17
N TYR A 327 13.18 4.69 4.67
CA TYR A 327 12.66 3.50 5.34
C TYR A 327 11.15 3.36 5.13
N TYR A 328 10.66 2.12 5.28
CA TYR A 328 9.25 1.78 5.23
C TYR A 328 8.92 0.85 6.40
N LEU A 329 7.97 1.24 7.26
CA LEU A 329 7.56 0.45 8.42
C LEU A 329 6.40 -0.48 8.11
N GLN A 330 6.23 -1.52 8.89
CA GLN A 330 5.13 -2.48 8.76
C GLN A 330 3.75 -1.83 8.85
N ASN A 331 3.61 -0.74 9.60
CA ASN A 331 2.36 0.02 9.71
C ASN A 331 2.03 0.91 8.50
N GLY A 332 2.92 1.00 7.54
CA GLY A 332 2.76 1.84 6.35
C GLY A 332 3.48 3.20 6.42
N ASP A 333 4.11 3.54 7.53
CA ASP A 333 4.91 4.75 7.62
C ASP A 333 6.08 4.67 6.64
N TYR A 334 6.18 5.65 5.77
CA TYR A 334 7.21 5.74 4.73
C TYR A 334 7.83 7.13 4.74
N LYS A 335 9.15 7.17 4.72
CA LYS A 335 9.90 8.43 4.67
C LYS A 335 11.16 8.28 3.82
N THR A 336 11.42 9.30 3.02
CA THR A 336 12.68 9.48 2.28
C THR A 336 13.34 10.80 2.67
N PHE A 337 14.65 10.86 2.47
CA PHE A 337 15.46 12.06 2.72
C PHE A 337 15.96 12.62 1.39
N ASP A 338 16.01 13.95 1.28
CA ASP A 338 16.32 14.66 0.02
C ASP A 338 17.79 14.59 -0.39
N GLN A 339 18.64 13.91 0.36
CA GLN A 339 20.05 13.77 0.03
C GLN A 339 20.26 12.72 -1.06
N PRO A 340 21.13 12.97 -2.06
CA PRO A 340 21.42 12.00 -3.12
C PRO A 340 22.11 10.78 -2.54
N MET A 341 21.50 9.60 -2.77
CA MET A 341 21.94 8.30 -2.27
C MET A 341 22.20 7.29 -3.40
N GLU A 342 22.43 7.78 -4.62
CA GLU A 342 22.69 6.91 -5.77
C GLU A 342 24.00 6.16 -5.63
N GLY A 343 24.00 4.89 -6.01
CA GLY A 343 25.19 4.04 -5.98
C GLY A 343 25.65 3.62 -4.58
N MET A 344 24.85 3.81 -3.56
CA MET A 344 25.14 3.34 -2.21
C MET A 344 24.75 1.88 -1.99
N TYR A 345 25.65 1.15 -1.32
CA TYR A 345 25.48 -0.24 -0.92
C TYR A 345 25.43 -0.34 0.58
N PHE A 346 24.79 -1.38 1.10
CA PHE A 346 24.82 -1.66 2.52
C PHE A 346 26.22 -2.09 2.95
N ARG A 347 26.75 -1.43 3.98
CA ARG A 347 28.08 -1.71 4.48
C ARG A 347 28.08 -2.38 5.85
N ARG A 348 27.28 -1.86 6.79
CA ARG A 348 27.36 -2.30 8.20
C ARG A 348 26.10 -1.97 8.97
N LEU A 349 25.83 -2.80 9.96
CA LEU A 349 24.84 -2.57 10.99
C LEU A 349 25.54 -2.62 12.36
N ARG A 350 25.21 -1.69 13.24
CA ARG A 350 25.69 -1.69 14.61
C ARG A 350 24.54 -1.39 15.57
N ARG A 351 24.38 -2.26 16.56
CA ARG A 351 23.38 -2.08 17.61
C ARG A 351 24.02 -1.39 18.82
N SER A 352 23.30 -0.46 19.45
CA SER A 352 23.73 0.09 20.73
C SER A 352 23.55 -0.94 21.84
N PRO A 353 24.44 -0.98 22.85
CA PRO A 353 24.30 -1.90 24.00
C PRO A 353 23.02 -1.69 24.80
N ASN A 354 22.50 -0.47 24.82
CA ASN A 354 21.21 -0.16 25.47
C ASN A 354 19.98 -0.70 24.72
N GLY A 355 20.16 -1.21 23.51
CA GLY A 355 19.08 -1.76 22.68
C GLY A 355 18.15 -0.74 22.04
N GLU A 356 18.36 0.56 22.29
CA GLU A 356 17.45 1.62 21.79
C GLU A 356 17.75 2.07 20.37
N ASP A 357 19.03 2.06 19.98
CA ASP A 357 19.48 2.60 18.71
C ASP A 357 20.19 1.56 17.85
N VAL A 358 19.96 1.64 16.54
CA VAL A 358 20.63 0.80 15.55
C VAL A 358 21.16 1.69 14.43
N LEU A 359 22.47 1.60 14.20
CA LEU A 359 23.15 2.35 13.16
C LEU A 359 23.25 1.50 11.88
N TYR A 360 22.72 2.02 10.80
CA TYR A 360 22.86 1.46 9.46
C TYR A 360 23.82 2.32 8.64
N VAL A 361 24.82 1.70 8.06
CA VAL A 361 25.83 2.38 7.26
C VAL A 361 25.70 1.96 5.80
N PHE A 362 25.45 2.92 4.94
CA PHE A 362 25.50 2.76 3.50
C PHE A 362 26.73 3.49 2.95
N TYR A 363 27.31 2.95 1.89
CA TYR A 363 28.58 3.41 1.35
C TYR A 363 28.56 3.40 -0.18
N SER A 364 29.07 4.48 -0.77
CA SER A 364 29.29 4.58 -2.22
C SER A 364 30.79 4.40 -2.52
N PRO A 365 31.21 3.27 -3.14
CA PRO A 365 32.61 3.02 -3.46
C PRO A 365 33.17 4.04 -4.45
N THR A 366 32.36 4.51 -5.40
CA THR A 366 32.78 5.43 -6.45
C THR A 366 33.02 6.85 -5.90
N GLN A 367 32.16 7.32 -5.00
CA GLN A 367 32.23 8.66 -4.45
C GLN A 367 32.97 8.73 -3.11
N GLY A 368 33.18 7.59 -2.47
CA GLY A 368 33.76 7.51 -1.11
C GLY A 368 32.89 8.15 -0.05
N ARG A 369 31.58 8.20 -0.26
CA ARG A 369 30.63 8.77 0.69
C ARG A 369 29.98 7.72 1.53
N LEU A 370 29.78 8.03 2.78
CA LEU A 370 29.02 7.25 3.74
C LEU A 370 27.73 7.97 4.11
N ALA A 371 26.69 7.22 4.33
CA ALA A 371 25.47 7.69 4.95
C ALA A 371 25.20 6.86 6.20
N LEU A 372 25.10 7.51 7.33
CA LEU A 372 24.86 6.92 8.64
C LEU A 372 23.42 7.20 9.04
N PHE A 373 22.63 6.14 9.15
CA PHE A 373 21.22 6.21 9.55
C PHE A 373 21.09 5.64 10.97
N ASN A 374 20.68 6.49 11.90
CA ASN A 374 20.35 6.04 13.24
C ASN A 374 18.86 5.77 13.36
N TYR A 375 18.51 4.49 13.58
CA TYR A 375 17.15 4.06 13.83
C TYR A 375 16.91 3.92 15.34
N ASN A 376 15.91 4.65 15.85
CA ASN A 376 15.50 4.55 17.24
C ASN A 376 14.35 3.57 17.41
N MET A 377 14.53 2.59 18.27
CA MET A 377 13.58 1.51 18.51
C MET A 377 12.29 1.96 19.19
N ILE A 378 12.35 2.98 20.03
CA ILE A 378 11.20 3.51 20.77
C ILE A 378 10.34 4.38 19.85
N GLU A 379 10.97 5.32 19.16
CA GLU A 379 10.29 6.24 18.25
C GLU A 379 9.90 5.59 16.92
N ARG A 380 10.56 4.48 16.57
CA ARG A 380 10.47 3.81 15.25
C ARG A 380 10.67 4.77 14.09
N LYS A 381 11.73 5.54 14.19
CA LYS A 381 12.10 6.56 13.20
C LYS A 381 13.58 6.54 12.92
N LEU A 382 13.94 6.86 11.68
CA LEU A 382 15.30 7.24 11.33
C LEU A 382 15.51 8.73 11.59
N ALA A 383 16.58 9.08 12.25
CA ALA A 383 17.06 10.45 12.28
C ALA A 383 17.57 10.87 10.89
N THR A 384 17.69 12.17 10.66
CA THR A 384 18.31 12.69 9.44
C THR A 384 19.70 12.07 9.28
N PRO A 385 20.02 11.49 8.12
CA PRO A 385 21.28 10.79 7.95
C PRO A 385 22.49 11.72 8.07
N LEU A 386 23.55 11.22 8.69
CA LEU A 386 24.84 11.89 8.67
C LEU A 386 25.61 11.43 7.43
N VAL A 387 26.07 12.37 6.64
CA VAL A 387 26.83 12.11 5.42
C VAL A 387 28.27 12.57 5.62
N GLY A 388 29.21 11.73 5.24
CA GLY A 388 30.63 12.04 5.33
C GLY A 388 31.48 11.11 4.50
N HIS A 389 32.79 11.25 4.60
CA HIS A 389 33.74 10.43 3.85
C HIS A 389 34.33 9.29 4.67
N GLY A 390 34.19 9.31 5.96
CA GLY A 390 34.63 8.24 6.82
C GLY A 390 34.31 8.52 8.27
N TYR A 391 34.19 7.49 9.07
CA TYR A 391 33.93 7.59 10.50
C TYR A 391 34.69 6.52 11.28
N ALA A 392 35.00 6.83 12.51
CA ALA A 392 35.52 5.85 13.46
C ALA A 392 34.76 5.95 14.77
N MET A 393 34.44 4.81 15.35
CA MET A 393 33.72 4.69 16.61
C MET A 393 34.71 4.29 17.71
N LEU A 394 34.71 5.03 18.80
CA LEU A 394 35.53 4.77 19.99
C LEU A 394 34.78 3.87 20.99
N GLU A 395 35.50 3.31 21.99
CA GLU A 395 34.89 2.40 22.97
C GLU A 395 33.82 3.04 23.83
N ASP A 396 34.01 4.31 24.16
CA ASP A 396 33.08 5.10 24.98
C ASP A 396 31.92 5.73 24.19
N GLY A 397 31.75 5.34 22.93
CA GLY A 397 30.69 5.82 22.07
C GLY A 397 30.98 7.14 21.36
N LYS A 398 32.14 7.74 21.57
CA LYS A 398 32.54 8.89 20.75
C LYS A 398 32.74 8.45 19.30
N MET A 399 32.27 9.24 18.36
CA MET A 399 32.43 9.01 16.93
C MET A 399 33.12 10.22 16.28
N VAL A 400 34.11 9.93 15.49
CA VAL A 400 34.80 10.95 14.67
C VAL A 400 34.31 10.76 13.22
N LEU A 401 33.83 11.84 12.62
CA LEU A 401 33.28 11.83 11.26
C LEU A 401 33.98 12.88 10.42
N PHE A 402 34.52 12.49 9.25
CA PHE A 402 34.93 13.43 8.22
C PHE A 402 33.71 14.12 7.60
N GLU A 403 33.62 15.44 7.73
CA GLU A 403 32.65 16.22 7.00
C GLU A 403 33.02 16.23 5.53
N GLY A 404 32.08 15.89 4.66
CA GLY A 404 32.27 15.90 3.22
C GLY A 404 31.32 16.88 2.55
N GLU A 405 31.77 18.05 2.19
CA GLU A 405 31.02 19.00 1.39
C GLU A 405 31.57 19.15 -0.05
N GLY A 406 32.14 18.17 -0.63
CA GLY A 406 32.56 18.28 -2.03
C GLY A 406 33.55 17.23 -2.47
N GLU A 407 33.61 17.04 -3.76
CA GLU A 407 34.55 16.14 -4.43
C GLU A 407 35.94 16.80 -4.65
N GLU A 408 36.10 18.06 -4.28
CA GLU A 408 37.34 18.80 -4.52
C GLU A 408 38.41 18.44 -3.49
N ALA A 409 39.61 18.21 -3.99
CA ALA A 409 40.78 17.99 -3.16
C ALA A 409 41.17 19.26 -2.39
N THR A 410 41.37 19.13 -1.09
CA THR A 410 41.73 20.23 -0.18
C THR A 410 42.88 19.85 0.72
N ARG A 411 43.46 20.86 1.38
CA ARG A 411 44.46 20.64 2.46
C ARG A 411 43.87 20.69 3.85
N VAL A 412 42.63 21.12 3.98
CA VAL A 412 41.94 21.24 5.26
C VAL A 412 40.75 20.31 5.28
N HIS A 413 40.70 19.43 6.24
CA HIS A 413 39.66 18.42 6.39
C HIS A 413 38.92 18.65 7.71
N PRO A 414 37.70 19.20 7.67
CA PRO A 414 36.85 19.34 8.83
C PRO A 414 36.34 18.00 9.32
N MET A 415 36.30 17.83 10.62
CA MET A 415 35.73 16.66 11.28
C MET A 415 34.78 17.05 12.38
N GLN A 416 33.79 16.24 12.61
CA GLN A 416 32.89 16.33 13.76
C GLN A 416 33.24 15.24 14.76
N VAL A 417 33.14 15.58 16.04
CA VAL A 417 33.14 14.61 17.14
C VAL A 417 31.74 14.52 17.71
N TRP A 418 31.20 13.32 17.71
CA TRP A 418 29.86 13.03 18.20
C TRP A 418 29.94 12.20 19.48
N GLN A 419 29.05 12.48 20.44
CA GLN A 419 28.69 11.51 21.46
C GLN A 419 27.53 10.67 20.95
N THR A 420 27.70 9.35 20.97
CA THR A 420 26.70 8.40 20.45
C THR A 420 26.38 7.34 21.51
N PRO A 421 25.25 6.63 21.37
CA PRO A 421 24.95 5.49 22.23
C PRO A 421 25.68 4.19 21.84
N PHE A 422 26.53 4.23 20.81
CA PHE A 422 27.18 3.04 20.24
C PHE A 422 28.54 2.76 20.90
N TYR A 423 28.57 2.68 22.21
CA TYR A 423 29.77 2.24 22.94
C TYR A 423 29.97 0.72 22.78
N SER A 424 31.21 0.26 23.06
CA SER A 424 31.53 -1.16 22.96
C SER A 424 30.86 -1.99 24.05
N GLU A 425 30.64 -3.27 23.78
CA GLU A 425 30.13 -4.19 24.81
C GLU A 425 31.04 -4.28 26.00
N GLU A 426 32.37 -4.26 25.80
CA GLU A 426 33.36 -4.25 26.85
C GLU A 426 33.25 -3.02 27.76
N PHE A 427 32.95 -1.86 27.18
CA PHE A 427 32.70 -0.63 27.95
C PHE A 427 31.39 -0.73 28.75
N ALA A 428 30.33 -1.29 28.12
CA ALA A 428 29.05 -1.52 28.77
C ALA A 428 29.17 -2.47 29.97
N ASP A 429 29.95 -3.53 29.84
CA ASP A 429 30.16 -4.54 30.89
C ASP A 429 30.93 -3.98 32.11
N LYS A 430 31.73 -2.94 31.92
CA LYS A 430 32.44 -2.26 33.00
C LYS A 430 31.57 -1.32 33.83
N GLN A 431 30.34 -1.02 33.35
CA GLN A 431 29.41 -0.17 34.11
C GLN A 431 28.86 -0.90 35.32
N PRO A 432 28.61 -0.18 36.45
CA PRO A 432 28.11 -0.81 37.65
C PRO A 432 26.72 -1.44 37.42
N PRO A 433 26.45 -2.65 37.94
CA PRO A 433 25.17 -3.31 37.82
C PRO A 433 24.07 -2.54 38.55
N ARG A 434 22.87 -2.51 37.96
CA ARG A 434 21.69 -1.90 38.54
C ARG A 434 20.80 -2.98 39.17
N ASN A 435 20.43 -2.84 40.44
CA ASN A 435 19.75 -3.89 41.22
C ASN A 435 18.25 -3.66 41.41
N GLY A 436 17.69 -2.57 40.93
CA GLY A 436 16.25 -2.28 41.02
C GLY A 436 15.41 -3.17 40.11
N PHE A 437 14.08 -3.02 40.16
CA PHE A 437 13.15 -3.75 39.30
C PHE A 437 13.51 -3.62 37.81
N TYR A 438 13.71 -2.39 37.35
CA TYR A 438 14.09 -2.11 35.94
C TYR A 438 15.50 -2.63 35.62
N GLY A 439 16.41 -2.52 36.56
CA GLY A 439 17.78 -3.02 36.40
C GLY A 439 17.87 -4.53 36.23
N ARG A 440 17.00 -5.28 36.87
CA ARG A 440 16.93 -6.75 36.73
C ARG A 440 16.36 -7.19 35.37
N ILE A 441 15.45 -6.42 34.81
CA ILE A 441 14.94 -6.67 33.45
C ILE A 441 16.05 -6.35 32.43
N GLY A 442 16.73 -5.24 32.62
CA GLY A 442 17.73 -4.71 31.70
C GLY A 442 17.17 -3.71 30.70
N ASN A 443 17.98 -2.75 30.30
CA ASN A 443 17.55 -1.65 29.42
C ASN A 443 17.11 -2.16 28.05
N ALA A 444 17.82 -3.10 27.45
CA ALA A 444 17.53 -3.64 26.14
C ALA A 444 16.15 -4.34 26.08
N ASP A 445 15.80 -5.12 27.10
CA ASP A 445 14.49 -5.79 27.17
C ASP A 445 13.36 -4.82 27.42
N LEU A 446 13.59 -3.82 28.28
CA LEU A 446 12.63 -2.72 28.50
C LEU A 446 12.37 -1.95 27.20
N VAL A 447 13.40 -1.60 26.46
CA VAL A 447 13.27 -0.91 25.16
C VAL A 447 12.42 -1.73 24.19
N ARG A 448 12.70 -3.03 24.04
CA ARG A 448 11.96 -3.90 23.15
C ARG A 448 10.49 -3.98 23.55
N GLY A 449 10.20 -4.23 24.80
CA GLY A 449 8.83 -4.30 25.30
C GLY A 449 8.08 -2.99 25.17
N ILE A 450 8.68 -1.86 25.56
CA ILE A 450 8.08 -0.52 25.44
C ILE A 450 7.84 -0.15 23.97
N SER A 451 8.79 -0.43 23.09
CA SER A 451 8.65 -0.23 21.66
C SER A 451 7.42 -0.96 21.09
N GLU A 452 7.23 -2.22 21.49
CA GLU A 452 6.12 -3.03 21.04
C GLU A 452 4.75 -2.51 21.54
N ILE A 453 4.66 -2.12 22.80
CA ILE A 453 3.39 -1.57 23.32
C ILE A 453 3.05 -0.19 22.75
N LEU A 454 4.05 0.65 22.51
CA LEU A 454 3.85 1.92 21.80
C LEU A 454 3.37 1.68 20.36
N HIS A 455 3.91 0.65 19.73
CA HIS A 455 3.48 0.26 18.38
C HIS A 455 2.03 -0.22 18.38
N VAL A 456 1.62 -1.05 19.33
CA VAL A 456 0.22 -1.47 19.48
C VAL A 456 -0.70 -0.26 19.63
N ALA A 457 -0.32 0.70 20.48
CA ALA A 457 -1.09 1.93 20.68
C ALA A 457 -1.22 2.75 19.37
N LYS A 458 -0.14 2.85 18.62
CA LYS A 458 -0.12 3.56 17.32
C LYS A 458 -0.95 2.85 16.27
N GLU A 459 -0.90 1.51 16.21
CA GLU A 459 -1.73 0.72 15.30
C GLU A 459 -3.23 0.90 15.58
N ILE A 460 -3.62 1.00 16.85
CA ILE A 460 -5.00 1.27 17.24
C ILE A 460 -5.44 2.67 16.79
N GLU A 461 -4.59 3.66 16.88
CA GLU A 461 -4.86 5.05 16.48
C GLU A 461 -4.97 5.20 14.95
N GLY A 462 -4.34 4.31 14.18
CA GLY A 462 -4.29 4.38 12.73
C GLY A 462 -5.67 4.40 12.07
N SER A 463 -5.83 5.25 11.04
CA SER A 463 -7.09 5.43 10.31
C SER A 463 -7.40 4.31 9.31
N GLN A 464 -6.38 3.62 8.84
CA GLN A 464 -6.54 2.50 7.89
C GLN A 464 -6.83 1.21 8.65
N VAL A 465 -7.99 0.65 8.38
CA VAL A 465 -8.45 -0.60 9.01
C VAL A 465 -8.55 -1.72 7.97
N SER A 466 -8.20 -2.93 8.39
CA SER A 466 -8.35 -4.15 7.60
C SER A 466 -8.57 -5.34 8.53
N ILE A 467 -9.06 -6.44 7.98
CA ILE A 467 -9.20 -7.71 8.73
C ILE A 467 -7.85 -8.12 9.30
N ALA A 468 -6.79 -8.09 8.49
CA ALA A 468 -5.43 -8.46 8.90
C ALA A 468 -4.94 -7.61 10.09
N ARG A 469 -5.24 -6.32 10.09
CA ARG A 469 -4.85 -5.41 11.18
C ARG A 469 -5.57 -5.73 12.49
N TYR A 470 -6.85 -5.99 12.45
CA TYR A 470 -7.61 -6.38 13.65
C TYR A 470 -7.24 -7.78 14.15
N GLU A 471 -6.94 -8.72 13.26
CA GLU A 471 -6.38 -10.02 13.64
C GLU A 471 -5.06 -9.86 14.36
N GLN A 472 -4.17 -9.03 13.85
CA GLN A 472 -2.90 -8.71 14.50
C GLN A 472 -3.12 -8.09 15.88
N LEU A 473 -4.01 -7.11 16.01
CA LEU A 473 -4.33 -6.46 17.29
C LEU A 473 -5.00 -7.41 18.29
N SER A 474 -5.66 -8.46 17.84
CA SER A 474 -6.22 -9.48 18.72
C SER A 474 -5.19 -10.46 19.27
N GLN A 475 -4.13 -10.72 18.53
CA GLN A 475 -3.11 -11.72 18.86
C GLN A 475 -1.84 -11.11 19.46
N GLN A 476 -1.37 -9.97 18.93
CA GLN A 476 -0.12 -9.33 19.33
C GLN A 476 -0.04 -9.00 20.83
N PRO A 477 -1.07 -8.39 21.47
CA PRO A 477 -1.00 -8.11 22.90
C PRO A 477 -0.84 -9.35 23.77
N LYS A 478 -1.43 -10.48 23.37
CA LYS A 478 -1.27 -11.77 24.05
C LYS A 478 0.16 -12.28 23.95
N SER A 479 0.72 -12.22 22.73
CA SER A 479 2.12 -12.61 22.48
C SER A 479 3.09 -11.75 23.25
N LEU A 480 2.83 -10.46 23.38
CA LEU A 480 3.66 -9.55 24.17
C LEU A 480 3.65 -9.88 25.66
N LEU A 481 2.53 -10.30 26.21
CA LEU A 481 2.44 -10.74 27.60
C LEU A 481 3.24 -12.02 27.87
N ASP A 482 3.30 -12.92 26.88
CA ASP A 482 4.11 -14.14 26.97
C ASP A 482 5.61 -13.83 26.86
N LEU A 483 6.00 -12.93 26.00
CA LEU A 483 7.40 -12.54 25.80
C LEU A 483 7.93 -11.64 26.94
N TYR A 484 7.10 -10.74 27.40
CA TYR A 484 7.45 -9.73 28.41
C TYR A 484 6.54 -9.89 29.63
N TYR A 485 6.66 -11.02 30.33
CA TYR A 485 5.83 -11.36 31.49
C TYR A 485 5.89 -10.29 32.62
N TRP A 486 6.95 -9.50 32.65
CA TRP A 486 7.13 -8.42 33.61
C TRP A 486 6.14 -7.25 33.45
N PHE A 487 5.39 -7.17 32.35
CA PHE A 487 4.28 -6.21 32.22
C PHE A 487 3.16 -6.42 33.24
N ASN A 488 3.05 -7.62 33.79
CA ASN A 488 2.07 -7.91 34.83
C ASN A 488 2.49 -7.42 36.22
N ASP A 489 3.75 -6.98 36.39
CA ASP A 489 4.23 -6.46 37.67
C ASP A 489 3.60 -5.08 37.98
N GLU A 490 3.42 -4.79 39.27
CA GLU A 490 2.86 -3.53 39.76
C GLU A 490 3.65 -2.30 39.31
N HIS A 491 4.96 -2.43 39.09
CA HIS A 491 5.82 -1.35 38.60
C HIS A 491 5.55 -0.97 37.13
N CYS A 492 4.80 -1.75 36.40
CA CYS A 492 4.43 -1.52 35.00
C CYS A 492 3.05 -0.90 34.82
N LEU A 493 2.53 -0.20 35.84
CA LEU A 493 1.38 0.72 35.74
C LEU A 493 0.07 0.08 35.28
N GLY A 494 -0.08 -1.25 35.42
CA GLY A 494 -1.26 -1.97 34.97
C GLY A 494 -1.31 -2.22 33.44
N ILE A 495 -0.18 -2.18 32.78
CA ILE A 495 -0.07 -2.42 31.34
C ILE A 495 -0.48 -3.86 30.98
N GLY A 496 -0.09 -4.85 31.79
CA GLY A 496 -0.45 -6.25 31.55
C GLY A 496 -1.97 -6.48 31.44
N PRO A 497 -2.78 -6.09 32.45
CA PRO A 497 -4.24 -6.16 32.36
C PRO A 497 -4.81 -5.39 31.17
N LEU A 498 -4.28 -4.21 30.86
CA LEU A 498 -4.73 -3.38 29.73
C LEU A 498 -4.50 -4.08 28.38
N LEU A 499 -3.36 -4.76 28.21
CA LEU A 499 -3.08 -5.55 27.01
C LEU A 499 -4.07 -6.69 26.81
N LYS A 500 -4.48 -7.36 27.90
CA LYS A 500 -5.54 -8.38 27.84
C LYS A 500 -6.88 -7.80 27.40
N GLU A 501 -7.25 -6.65 27.96
CA GLU A 501 -8.46 -5.95 27.56
C GLU A 501 -8.44 -5.53 26.09
N ILE A 502 -7.31 -5.01 25.59
CA ILE A 502 -7.12 -4.66 24.18
C ILE A 502 -7.27 -5.88 23.28
N ALA A 503 -6.68 -7.01 23.64
CA ALA A 503 -6.83 -8.25 22.87
C ALA A 503 -8.29 -8.70 22.78
N GLN A 504 -9.02 -8.68 23.90
CA GLN A 504 -10.43 -9.06 23.94
C GLN A 504 -11.30 -8.09 23.13
N THR A 505 -11.10 -6.79 23.29
CA THR A 505 -11.84 -5.78 22.53
C THR A 505 -11.54 -5.90 21.04
N SER A 506 -10.29 -6.17 20.67
CA SER A 506 -9.89 -6.35 19.27
C SER A 506 -10.55 -7.57 18.62
N GLU A 507 -10.71 -8.66 19.34
CA GLU A 507 -11.47 -9.83 18.86
C GLU A 507 -12.94 -9.48 18.59
N LEU A 508 -13.57 -8.73 19.49
CA LEU A 508 -14.95 -8.29 19.32
C LEU A 508 -15.08 -7.29 18.15
N VAL A 509 -14.12 -6.39 18.00
CA VAL A 509 -14.06 -5.45 16.86
C VAL A 509 -13.90 -6.20 15.54
N LEU A 510 -13.04 -7.22 15.51
CA LEU A 510 -12.83 -8.05 14.33
C LEU A 510 -14.13 -8.74 13.90
N ASP A 511 -14.82 -9.37 14.81
CA ASP A 511 -16.09 -10.05 14.52
C ASP A 511 -17.13 -9.10 13.93
N GLU A 512 -17.26 -7.90 14.49
CA GLU A 512 -18.19 -6.89 13.99
C GLU A 512 -17.71 -6.26 12.67
N TYR A 513 -16.41 -6.10 12.49
CA TYR A 513 -15.84 -5.60 11.24
C TYR A 513 -16.04 -6.56 10.07
N GLU A 514 -15.88 -7.84 10.29
CA GLU A 514 -16.17 -8.87 9.29
C GLU A 514 -17.62 -8.79 8.81
N LYS A 515 -18.55 -8.59 9.74
CA LYS A 515 -19.98 -8.37 9.39
C LYS A 515 -20.17 -7.10 8.59
N VAL A 516 -19.55 -5.99 8.99
CA VAL A 516 -19.60 -4.71 8.28
C VAL A 516 -19.01 -4.84 6.87
N GLU A 517 -17.88 -5.53 6.75
CA GLU A 517 -17.21 -5.74 5.46
C GLU A 517 -18.06 -6.61 4.53
N SER A 518 -18.69 -7.65 5.06
CA SER A 518 -19.64 -8.47 4.31
C SER A 518 -20.82 -7.62 3.80
N ILE A 519 -21.36 -6.74 4.63
CA ILE A 519 -22.45 -5.83 4.26
C ILE A 519 -21.96 -4.83 3.19
N ARG A 520 -20.77 -4.28 3.34
CA ARG A 520 -20.17 -3.37 2.34
C ARG A 520 -19.98 -4.05 0.99
N GLN A 521 -19.44 -5.27 1.00
CA GLN A 521 -19.25 -6.05 -0.23
C GLN A 521 -20.58 -6.36 -0.90
N GLN A 522 -21.61 -6.74 -0.12
CA GLN A 522 -22.95 -6.98 -0.64
C GLN A 522 -23.56 -5.70 -1.21
N SER A 523 -23.40 -4.57 -0.53
CA SER A 523 -23.89 -3.28 -1.05
C SER A 523 -23.15 -2.84 -2.32
N ALA A 524 -21.84 -3.04 -2.36
CA ALA A 524 -21.03 -2.76 -3.55
C ALA A 524 -21.42 -3.66 -4.73
N LYS A 525 -21.69 -4.94 -4.48
CA LYS A 525 -22.17 -5.89 -5.49
C LYS A 525 -23.54 -5.49 -6.01
N SER A 526 -24.47 -5.14 -5.12
CA SER A 526 -25.80 -4.68 -5.50
C SER A 526 -25.74 -3.39 -6.31
N MET A 527 -24.86 -2.46 -5.96
CA MET A 527 -24.62 -1.23 -6.74
C MET A 527 -24.06 -1.56 -8.12
N GLN A 528 -23.09 -2.45 -8.22
CA GLN A 528 -22.50 -2.82 -9.51
C GLN A 528 -23.52 -3.51 -10.42
N GLU A 529 -24.35 -4.38 -9.88
CA GLU A 529 -25.45 -5.01 -10.60
C GLU A 529 -26.46 -3.96 -11.10
N ALA A 530 -26.78 -2.96 -10.25
CA ALA A 530 -27.66 -1.86 -10.64
C ALA A 530 -27.03 -0.97 -11.74
N ILE A 531 -25.74 -0.68 -11.64
CA ILE A 531 -25.01 0.08 -12.68
C ILE A 531 -25.06 -0.67 -14.02
N ASN A 532 -24.78 -1.96 -14.02
CA ASN A 532 -24.78 -2.79 -15.22
C ASN A 532 -26.18 -2.87 -15.84
N ARG A 533 -27.20 -3.06 -15.01
CA ARG A 533 -28.60 -3.06 -15.45
C ARG A 533 -29.00 -1.72 -16.05
N GLN A 534 -28.68 -0.62 -15.41
CA GLN A 534 -28.97 0.73 -15.89
C GLN A 534 -28.28 1.01 -17.22
N LYS A 535 -27.01 0.66 -17.35
CA LYS A 535 -26.26 0.81 -18.59
C LYS A 535 -26.88 0.02 -19.72
N SER A 536 -27.31 -1.20 -19.47
CA SER A 536 -28.02 -2.05 -20.42
C SER A 536 -29.38 -1.44 -20.80
N LEU A 537 -30.16 -0.99 -19.83
CA LEU A 537 -31.46 -0.33 -20.08
C LEU A 537 -31.33 0.93 -20.93
N LEU A 538 -30.37 1.81 -20.57
CA LEU A 538 -30.16 3.05 -21.32
C LEU A 538 -29.64 2.80 -22.73
N SER A 539 -28.86 1.76 -22.96
CA SER A 539 -28.39 1.38 -24.28
C SER A 539 -29.52 0.86 -25.19
N LEU A 540 -30.55 0.26 -24.61
CA LEU A 540 -31.72 -0.24 -25.30
C LEU A 540 -32.83 0.83 -25.45
N THR A 541 -32.71 1.95 -24.76
CA THR A 541 -33.69 3.05 -24.80
C THR A 541 -33.41 3.96 -25.99
N LEU A 542 -33.95 3.57 -27.17
CA LEU A 542 -33.82 4.31 -28.41
C LEU A 542 -35.22 4.58 -28.97
N PRO A 543 -36.00 5.53 -28.37
CA PRO A 543 -37.38 5.75 -28.68
C PRO A 543 -37.64 6.16 -30.14
N ASP A 544 -36.68 6.79 -30.80
CA ASP A 544 -36.79 7.20 -32.20
C ASP A 544 -36.82 6.03 -33.18
N SER A 545 -36.35 4.87 -32.79
CA SER A 545 -36.31 3.64 -33.56
C SER A 545 -37.55 2.75 -33.39
N TRP A 546 -38.40 3.06 -32.41
CA TRP A 546 -39.57 2.22 -32.08
C TRP A 546 -40.75 2.50 -32.96
N THR A 547 -41.42 1.44 -33.34
CA THR A 547 -42.57 1.47 -34.25
C THR A 547 -43.85 0.94 -33.63
N ASP A 548 -43.80 0.27 -32.50
CA ASP A 548 -44.90 -0.33 -31.78
C ASP A 548 -45.06 0.29 -30.41
N ILE A 549 -46.28 0.58 -30.00
CA ILE A 549 -46.60 1.12 -28.68
C ILE A 549 -46.11 0.21 -27.54
N GLN A 550 -46.10 -1.10 -27.75
CA GLN A 550 -45.63 -2.05 -26.75
C GLN A 550 -44.17 -1.81 -26.38
N GLN A 551 -43.33 -1.41 -27.33
CA GLN A 551 -41.94 -1.07 -27.08
C GLN A 551 -41.81 0.11 -26.10
N PHE A 552 -42.65 1.13 -26.25
CA PHE A 552 -42.69 2.28 -25.32
C PHE A 552 -43.15 1.87 -23.93
N VAL A 553 -44.21 1.06 -23.84
CA VAL A 553 -44.77 0.58 -22.58
C VAL A 553 -43.77 -0.29 -21.86
N ASP A 554 -43.15 -1.23 -22.52
CA ASP A 554 -42.15 -2.11 -21.94
C ASP A 554 -40.94 -1.34 -21.42
N SER A 555 -40.48 -0.34 -22.18
CA SER A 555 -39.39 0.53 -21.78
C SER A 555 -39.75 1.36 -20.56
N LEU A 556 -40.92 1.99 -20.52
CA LEU A 556 -41.37 2.76 -19.34
C LEU A 556 -41.51 1.87 -18.11
N ASN A 557 -42.05 0.68 -18.25
CA ASN A 557 -42.17 -0.27 -17.15
C ASN A 557 -40.79 -0.73 -16.65
N SER A 558 -39.88 -1.01 -17.56
CA SER A 558 -38.51 -1.38 -17.21
C SER A 558 -37.78 -0.24 -16.49
N LEU A 559 -37.90 1.00 -16.95
CA LEU A 559 -37.32 2.17 -16.32
C LEU A 559 -37.95 2.44 -14.95
N ASN A 560 -39.25 2.31 -14.79
CA ASN A 560 -39.94 2.47 -13.52
C ASN A 560 -39.54 1.39 -12.51
N THR A 561 -39.45 0.15 -12.95
CA THR A 561 -39.01 -0.97 -12.12
C THR A 561 -37.57 -0.76 -11.63
N HIS A 562 -36.70 -0.34 -12.53
CA HIS A 562 -35.32 -0.03 -12.18
C HIS A 562 -35.22 1.18 -11.22
N HIS A 563 -36.00 2.22 -11.47
CA HIS A 563 -36.06 3.37 -10.56
C HIS A 563 -36.53 2.97 -9.16
N GLY A 564 -37.57 2.13 -9.07
CA GLY A 564 -38.02 1.58 -7.80
C GLY A 564 -36.95 0.75 -7.09
N HIS A 565 -36.17 -0.02 -7.86
CA HIS A 565 -35.03 -0.75 -7.34
C HIS A 565 -33.93 0.18 -6.80
N LEU A 566 -33.60 1.26 -7.51
CA LEU A 566 -32.66 2.28 -7.03
C LEU A 566 -33.12 2.93 -5.71
N ILE A 567 -34.40 3.22 -5.58
CA ILE A 567 -34.98 3.76 -4.33
C ILE A 567 -34.82 2.75 -3.20
N SER A 568 -35.04 1.46 -3.46
CA SER A 568 -34.87 0.40 -2.45
C SER A 568 -33.43 0.24 -2.01
N LEU A 569 -32.47 0.47 -2.90
CA LEU A 569 -31.04 0.40 -2.57
C LEU A 569 -30.59 1.48 -1.59
N ARG A 570 -31.32 2.59 -1.47
CA ARG A 570 -31.00 3.65 -0.49
C ARG A 570 -31.10 3.18 0.96
N GLU A 571 -31.87 2.15 1.22
CA GLU A 571 -32.04 1.58 2.56
C GLU A 571 -30.89 0.65 2.96
N PHE A 572 -30.06 0.22 2.01
CA PHE A 572 -28.89 -0.59 2.31
C PHE A 572 -27.81 0.23 3.00
N ARG A 573 -27.24 -0.34 4.05
CA ARG A 573 -26.10 0.25 4.75
C ARG A 573 -24.88 0.34 3.83
N TYR A 574 -24.08 1.38 4.00
CA TYR A 574 -22.85 1.64 3.27
C TYR A 574 -23.03 1.77 1.75
N MET A 575 -24.23 2.10 1.30
CA MET A 575 -24.51 2.38 -0.09
C MET A 575 -23.91 3.74 -0.49
N ASP A 576 -23.32 3.80 -1.68
CA ASP A 576 -22.85 5.05 -2.27
C ASP A 576 -24.02 5.92 -2.73
N LEU A 577 -24.45 6.81 -1.84
CA LEU A 577 -25.59 7.69 -2.09
C LEU A 577 -25.32 8.70 -3.21
N THR A 578 -24.09 9.13 -3.40
CA THR A 578 -23.71 10.06 -4.48
C THR A 578 -23.88 9.41 -5.84
N GLN A 579 -23.38 8.21 -6.00
CA GLN A 579 -23.55 7.43 -7.22
C GLN A 579 -25.03 7.10 -7.47
N LEU A 580 -25.76 6.77 -6.42
CA LEU A 580 -27.17 6.47 -6.49
C LEU A 580 -28.00 7.68 -6.96
N ASN A 581 -27.72 8.87 -6.42
CA ASN A 581 -28.34 10.14 -6.83
C ASN A 581 -28.08 10.43 -8.32
N LYS A 582 -26.87 10.22 -8.77
CA LYS A 582 -26.50 10.37 -10.19
C LYS A 582 -27.30 9.40 -11.08
N MET A 583 -27.40 8.15 -10.66
CA MET A 583 -28.17 7.13 -11.39
C MET A 583 -29.66 7.47 -11.42
N GLU A 584 -30.24 7.91 -10.33
CA GLU A 584 -31.65 8.35 -10.28
C GLU A 584 -31.91 9.53 -11.21
N THR A 585 -30.98 10.48 -11.29
CA THR A 585 -31.09 11.61 -12.22
C THR A 585 -31.10 11.12 -13.67
N GLU A 586 -30.18 10.23 -14.03
CA GLU A 586 -30.10 9.66 -15.37
C GLU A 586 -31.38 8.86 -15.76
N ILE A 587 -31.90 8.09 -14.81
CA ILE A 587 -33.15 7.34 -15.01
C ILE A 587 -34.35 8.26 -15.15
N THR A 588 -34.46 9.29 -14.34
CA THR A 588 -35.51 10.29 -14.42
C THR A 588 -35.49 11.01 -15.76
N GLU A 589 -34.31 11.39 -16.25
CA GLU A 589 -34.15 11.99 -17.58
C GLU A 589 -34.57 11.00 -18.71
N ALA A 590 -34.20 9.73 -18.58
CA ALA A 590 -34.59 8.70 -19.51
C ALA A 590 -36.12 8.46 -19.51
N GLN A 591 -36.73 8.43 -18.32
CA GLN A 591 -38.19 8.33 -18.18
C GLN A 591 -38.90 9.50 -18.85
N GLN A 592 -38.41 10.73 -18.68
CA GLN A 592 -38.94 11.92 -19.33
C GLN A 592 -38.82 11.84 -20.86
N ARG A 593 -37.66 11.44 -21.37
CA ARG A 593 -37.45 11.26 -22.82
C ARG A 593 -38.40 10.24 -23.43
N VAL A 594 -38.54 9.09 -22.77
CA VAL A 594 -39.46 8.05 -23.23
C VAL A 594 -40.91 8.49 -23.10
N SER A 595 -41.29 9.19 -22.02
CA SER A 595 -42.64 9.75 -21.85
C SER A 595 -42.96 10.75 -22.94
N GLN A 596 -42.08 11.67 -23.28
CA GLN A 596 -42.25 12.64 -24.35
C GLN A 596 -42.36 11.95 -25.72
N ALA A 597 -41.44 10.98 -25.96
CA ALA A 597 -41.47 10.21 -27.20
C ALA A 597 -42.76 9.37 -27.34
N THR A 598 -43.27 8.81 -26.25
CA THR A 598 -44.53 8.09 -26.19
C THR A 598 -45.69 9.01 -26.49
N ALA A 599 -45.71 10.21 -25.90
CA ALA A 599 -46.73 11.21 -26.18
C ALA A 599 -46.74 11.63 -27.67
N GLN A 600 -45.56 11.85 -28.25
CA GLN A 600 -45.43 12.19 -29.69
C GLN A 600 -45.85 11.03 -30.57
N PHE A 601 -45.49 9.80 -30.21
CA PHE A 601 -45.91 8.61 -30.95
C PHE A 601 -47.43 8.41 -30.91
N LEU A 602 -48.06 8.57 -29.75
CA LEU A 602 -49.50 8.49 -29.58
C LEU A 602 -50.24 9.60 -30.34
N ALA A 603 -49.64 10.77 -30.48
CA ALA A 603 -50.17 11.87 -31.27
C ALA A 603 -50.02 11.62 -32.79
N SER A 604 -49.20 10.68 -33.22
CA SER A 604 -49.02 10.30 -34.60
C SER A 604 -50.09 9.30 -35.05
N ASP A 605 -50.41 9.33 -36.34
CA ASP A 605 -51.39 8.38 -36.91
C ASP A 605 -50.92 6.92 -36.86
N LYS A 606 -49.66 6.69 -36.69
CA LYS A 606 -49.05 5.34 -36.66
C LYS A 606 -49.37 4.54 -35.38
N ALA A 607 -49.61 5.21 -34.25
CA ALA A 607 -49.80 4.55 -32.96
C ALA A 607 -51.09 3.73 -32.91
N LEU A 608 -52.14 4.27 -33.44
CA LEU A 608 -53.48 3.67 -33.41
C LEU A 608 -53.85 2.89 -34.68
N GLN A 609 -53.03 2.99 -35.73
CA GLN A 609 -53.26 2.30 -36.98
C GLN A 609 -53.35 0.76 -36.87
N PRO A 610 -52.50 0.08 -36.09
CA PRO A 610 -52.63 -1.37 -35.87
C PRO A 610 -53.97 -1.75 -35.26
N PHE A 611 -54.52 -0.96 -34.34
CA PHE A 611 -55.81 -1.19 -33.73
C PHE A 611 -56.95 -1.03 -34.76
N LYS A 612 -56.91 0.01 -35.59
CA LYS A 612 -57.86 0.24 -36.65
C LYS A 612 -57.86 -0.88 -37.70
N THR A 613 -56.67 -1.34 -38.08
CA THR A 613 -56.51 -2.46 -39.01
C THR A 613 -57.06 -3.76 -38.41
N GLN A 614 -56.78 -4.00 -37.12
CA GLN A 614 -57.27 -5.17 -36.42
C GLN A 614 -58.78 -5.16 -36.26
N LEU A 615 -59.42 -4.00 -36.02
CA LEU A 615 -60.89 -3.85 -36.02
C LEU A 615 -61.52 -4.17 -37.37
N THR A 616 -60.89 -3.71 -38.44
CA THR A 616 -61.32 -4.05 -39.80
C THR A 616 -61.24 -5.56 -40.05
N THR A 617 -60.16 -6.18 -39.59
CA THR A 617 -59.99 -7.63 -39.67
C THR A 617 -61.05 -8.37 -38.85
N PHE A 618 -61.41 -7.89 -37.68
CA PHE A 618 -62.50 -8.46 -36.86
C PHE A 618 -63.84 -8.40 -37.58
N GLU A 619 -64.17 -7.28 -38.17
CA GLU A 619 -65.38 -7.15 -38.94
C GLU A 619 -65.44 -8.15 -40.12
N GLN A 620 -64.33 -8.31 -40.83
CA GLN A 620 -64.23 -9.31 -41.91
C GLN A 620 -64.32 -10.73 -41.38
N GLN A 621 -63.71 -11.05 -40.24
CA GLN A 621 -63.81 -12.38 -39.64
C GLN A 621 -65.21 -12.68 -39.16
N ILE A 622 -65.93 -11.70 -38.63
CA ILE A 622 -67.32 -11.86 -38.20
C ILE A 622 -68.22 -12.11 -39.39
N GLU A 623 -68.07 -11.35 -40.48
CA GLU A 623 -68.86 -11.55 -41.70
C GLU A 623 -68.64 -12.91 -42.38
N LYS A 624 -67.40 -13.38 -42.37
CA LYS A 624 -67.02 -14.64 -43.04
C LYS A 624 -67.23 -15.88 -42.17
N ALA A 625 -67.50 -15.72 -40.87
CA ALA A 625 -67.66 -16.85 -39.97
C ALA A 625 -68.93 -17.66 -40.33
N GLN A 626 -68.76 -18.97 -40.52
CA GLN A 626 -69.85 -19.91 -40.88
C GLN A 626 -70.36 -20.71 -39.69
N ASN A 627 -69.61 -20.75 -38.56
CA ASN A 627 -70.00 -21.45 -37.34
C ASN A 627 -69.51 -20.71 -36.10
N SER A 628 -70.01 -21.09 -34.90
CA SER A 628 -69.69 -20.47 -33.65
C SER A 628 -68.21 -20.66 -33.23
N ALA A 629 -67.58 -21.77 -33.64
CA ALA A 629 -66.21 -22.07 -33.36
C ALA A 629 -65.23 -21.11 -34.05
N GLN A 630 -65.60 -20.63 -35.28
CA GLN A 630 -64.78 -19.64 -36.01
C GLN A 630 -64.78 -18.26 -35.37
N LEU A 631 -65.73 -17.99 -34.48
CA LEU A 631 -65.82 -16.74 -33.74
C LEU A 631 -64.99 -16.73 -32.43
N ASP A 632 -64.49 -17.89 -32.00
CA ASP A 632 -63.70 -17.99 -30.73
C ASP A 632 -62.37 -17.28 -30.84
N VAL A 633 -61.63 -17.36 -31.92
CA VAL A 633 -60.40 -16.70 -32.19
C VAL A 633 -60.54 -15.16 -32.16
N PRO A 634 -61.47 -14.57 -32.94
CA PRO A 634 -61.75 -13.14 -32.92
C PRO A 634 -62.18 -12.66 -31.52
N MET A 635 -62.90 -13.44 -30.74
CA MET A 635 -63.39 -13.10 -29.44
C MET A 635 -62.20 -12.99 -28.42
N ASN A 636 -61.25 -13.95 -28.48
CA ASN A 636 -60.06 -13.92 -27.66
C ASN A 636 -59.14 -12.76 -28.03
N GLU A 637 -58.98 -12.49 -29.32
CA GLU A 637 -58.21 -11.37 -29.80
C GLU A 637 -58.83 -10.02 -29.43
N MET A 638 -60.14 -9.90 -29.43
CA MET A 638 -60.87 -8.71 -28.92
C MET A 638 -60.67 -8.49 -27.43
N ALA A 639 -60.66 -9.55 -26.63
CA ALA A 639 -60.35 -9.47 -25.22
C ALA A 639 -58.91 -8.96 -24.97
N GLN A 640 -57.96 -9.47 -25.72
CA GLN A 640 -56.58 -9.01 -25.67
C GLN A 640 -56.45 -7.54 -26.11
N MET A 641 -57.15 -7.14 -27.18
CA MET A 641 -57.16 -5.74 -27.61
C MET A 641 -57.79 -4.81 -26.57
N SER A 642 -58.80 -5.26 -25.84
CA SER A 642 -59.39 -4.50 -24.73
C SER A 642 -58.38 -4.29 -23.60
N GLU A 643 -57.60 -5.31 -23.25
CA GLU A 643 -56.55 -5.19 -22.28
C GLU A 643 -55.42 -4.24 -22.72
N ASP A 644 -55.06 -4.31 -24.00
CA ASP A 644 -54.04 -3.42 -24.59
C ASP A 644 -54.53 -1.95 -24.60
N LEU A 645 -55.81 -1.70 -24.88
CA LEU A 645 -56.40 -0.38 -24.81
C LEU A 645 -56.51 0.15 -23.38
N ASP A 646 -56.84 -0.72 -22.41
CA ASP A 646 -56.84 -0.35 -21.00
C ASP A 646 -55.43 0.04 -20.52
N MET A 647 -54.43 -0.67 -20.98
CA MET A 647 -53.03 -0.34 -20.71
C MET A 647 -52.63 1.00 -21.30
N LEU A 648 -53.05 1.31 -22.53
CA LEU A 648 -52.89 2.61 -23.16
C LEU A 648 -53.56 3.74 -22.39
N SER A 649 -54.80 3.54 -21.92
CA SER A 649 -55.53 4.51 -21.11
C SER A 649 -54.82 4.79 -19.78
N ASN A 650 -54.33 3.74 -19.14
CA ASN A 650 -53.55 3.88 -17.89
C ASN A 650 -52.21 4.59 -18.12
N LEU A 651 -51.55 4.28 -19.23
CA LEU A 651 -50.34 4.96 -19.64
C LEU A 651 -50.57 6.45 -19.89
N MET A 652 -51.67 6.81 -20.56
CA MET A 652 -52.05 8.21 -20.79
C MET A 652 -52.23 8.99 -19.46
N ALA A 653 -52.78 8.35 -18.45
CA ALA A 653 -52.96 8.96 -17.14
C ALA A 653 -51.60 9.23 -16.42
N SER A 654 -50.57 8.46 -16.72
CA SER A 654 -49.24 8.57 -16.14
C SER A 654 -48.27 9.47 -16.91
N LEU A 655 -48.58 9.80 -18.18
CA LEU A 655 -47.76 10.64 -19.02
C LEU A 655 -47.95 12.14 -18.74
N THR A 656 -46.86 12.90 -18.80
CA THR A 656 -46.90 14.35 -18.77
C THR A 656 -46.90 14.89 -20.20
N PHE A 657 -47.95 15.63 -20.54
CA PHE A 657 -48.09 16.29 -21.85
C PHE A 657 -47.78 17.77 -21.72
N GLU A 658 -46.96 18.27 -22.63
CA GLU A 658 -46.71 19.72 -22.74
C GLU A 658 -47.94 20.48 -23.29
N ASP A 659 -48.72 19.81 -24.13
CA ASP A 659 -49.91 20.36 -24.73
C ASP A 659 -51.16 19.54 -24.33
N VAL A 660 -52.05 20.18 -23.56
CA VAL A 660 -53.32 19.61 -23.08
C VAL A 660 -54.22 19.22 -24.29
N THR A 661 -54.13 19.95 -25.40
CA THR A 661 -54.87 19.70 -26.61
C THR A 661 -54.50 18.35 -27.24
N GLN A 662 -53.23 18.00 -27.28
CA GLN A 662 -52.76 16.68 -27.76
C GLN A 662 -53.28 15.56 -26.86
N GLN A 663 -53.25 15.73 -25.55
CA GLN A 663 -53.79 14.75 -24.61
C GLN A 663 -55.26 14.47 -24.87
N THR A 664 -56.05 15.53 -25.04
CA THR A 664 -57.47 15.41 -25.34
C THR A 664 -57.75 14.69 -26.66
N GLN A 665 -56.98 15.01 -27.71
CA GLN A 665 -57.10 14.36 -29.02
C GLN A 665 -56.80 12.86 -28.96
N ILE A 666 -55.76 12.48 -28.19
CA ILE A 666 -55.38 11.07 -28.04
C ILE A 666 -56.44 10.31 -27.25
N ILE A 667 -56.94 10.89 -26.15
CA ILE A 667 -58.04 10.30 -25.37
C ILE A 667 -59.30 10.10 -26.21
N ASP A 668 -59.67 11.07 -27.02
CA ASP A 668 -60.81 10.96 -27.92
C ASP A 668 -60.62 9.87 -28.97
N ALA A 669 -59.44 9.76 -29.56
CA ALA A 669 -59.09 8.71 -30.51
C ALA A 669 -59.15 7.30 -29.88
N ILE A 670 -58.63 7.15 -28.67
CA ILE A 670 -58.71 5.88 -27.92
C ILE A 670 -60.18 5.54 -27.60
N SER A 671 -60.97 6.53 -27.18
CA SER A 671 -62.39 6.35 -26.89
C SER A 671 -63.20 5.92 -28.13
N GLN A 672 -62.85 6.45 -29.29
CA GLN A 672 -63.47 6.02 -30.56
C GLN A 672 -63.12 4.56 -30.89
N ILE A 673 -61.87 4.12 -30.63
CA ILE A 673 -61.48 2.73 -30.85
C ILE A 673 -62.20 1.80 -29.88
N TYR A 674 -62.36 2.19 -28.60
CA TYR A 674 -63.16 1.46 -27.63
C TYR A 674 -64.62 1.31 -28.10
N ALA A 675 -65.22 2.40 -28.60
CA ALA A 675 -66.58 2.38 -29.11
C ALA A 675 -66.73 1.41 -30.29
N GLN A 676 -65.78 1.44 -31.23
CA GLN A 676 -65.79 0.51 -32.39
C GLN A 676 -65.54 -0.93 -31.93
N LEU A 677 -64.66 -1.17 -30.99
CA LEU A 677 -64.38 -2.50 -30.40
C LEU A 677 -65.66 -3.05 -29.73
N ASN A 678 -66.34 -2.24 -28.94
CA ASN A 678 -67.58 -2.62 -28.26
C ASN A 678 -68.72 -2.92 -29.29
N GLN A 679 -68.79 -2.15 -30.35
CA GLN A 679 -69.75 -2.44 -31.48
C GLN A 679 -69.39 -3.76 -32.13
N SER A 680 -68.13 -4.01 -32.44
CA SER A 680 -67.71 -5.27 -33.06
C SER A 680 -67.92 -6.45 -32.11
N ARG A 681 -67.72 -6.26 -30.83
CA ARG A 681 -67.99 -7.25 -29.77
C ARG A 681 -69.46 -7.59 -29.67
N ALA A 682 -70.35 -6.58 -29.77
CA ALA A 682 -71.80 -6.76 -29.80
C ALA A 682 -72.23 -7.49 -31.01
N ARG A 683 -71.72 -7.16 -32.20
CA ARG A 683 -72.00 -7.89 -33.48
C ARG A 683 -71.54 -9.35 -33.40
N LEU A 684 -70.37 -9.60 -32.83
CA LEU A 684 -69.87 -10.96 -32.64
C LEU A 684 -70.78 -11.78 -31.75
N GLN A 685 -71.23 -11.21 -30.62
CA GLN A 685 -72.18 -11.89 -29.73
C GLN A 685 -73.53 -12.16 -30.38
N GLN A 686 -74.05 -11.22 -31.12
CA GLN A 686 -75.27 -11.43 -31.89
C GLN A 686 -75.12 -12.57 -32.91
N LYS A 687 -74.06 -12.55 -33.70
CA LYS A 687 -73.77 -13.59 -34.68
C LYS A 687 -73.53 -14.95 -34.04
N ARG A 688 -72.82 -14.98 -32.89
CA ARG A 688 -72.63 -16.21 -32.13
C ARG A 688 -73.93 -16.81 -31.63
N LYS A 689 -74.82 -15.97 -31.08
CA LYS A 689 -76.19 -16.41 -30.70
C LYS A 689 -77.01 -16.95 -31.91
N SER A 690 -76.96 -16.24 -33.00
CA SER A 690 -77.68 -16.63 -34.24
C SER A 690 -77.15 -17.95 -34.79
N GLN A 691 -75.81 -18.11 -34.84
CA GLN A 691 -75.23 -19.36 -35.38
C GLN A 691 -75.37 -20.52 -34.40
N SER A 692 -75.23 -20.29 -33.07
CA SER A 692 -75.52 -21.30 -32.08
C SER A 692 -76.97 -21.79 -32.13
N SER A 693 -77.91 -20.89 -32.35
CA SER A 693 -79.35 -21.27 -32.63
C SER A 693 -79.55 -22.11 -33.87
N VAL A 694 -78.87 -21.71 -34.97
CA VAL A 694 -78.90 -22.45 -36.23
C VAL A 694 -78.23 -23.81 -36.12
N GLU A 695 -77.05 -23.88 -35.40
CA GLU A 695 -76.35 -25.14 -35.15
C GLU A 695 -77.17 -26.08 -34.27
N THR A 696 -77.85 -25.53 -33.26
CA THR A 696 -78.71 -26.29 -32.34
C THR A 696 -79.95 -26.84 -33.15
N VAL A 697 -80.53 -26.02 -33.95
CA VAL A 697 -81.61 -26.42 -34.85
C VAL A 697 -81.18 -27.47 -35.89
N ALA A 698 -79.94 -27.30 -36.44
CA ALA A 698 -79.42 -28.31 -37.39
C ALA A 698 -79.09 -29.64 -36.69
N GLN A 699 -78.54 -29.61 -35.46
CA GLN A 699 -78.34 -30.81 -34.64
C GLN A 699 -79.66 -31.49 -34.26
N PHE A 700 -80.65 -30.70 -33.87
CA PHE A 700 -81.98 -31.24 -33.61
C PHE A 700 -82.57 -31.82 -34.86
N GLY A 701 -82.44 -31.13 -36.01
CA GLY A 701 -82.92 -31.65 -37.31
C GLY A 701 -82.23 -32.94 -37.76
N ALA A 702 -80.91 -33.05 -37.45
CA ALA A 702 -80.15 -34.27 -37.71
C ALA A 702 -80.53 -35.42 -36.77
N GLN A 703 -80.86 -35.14 -35.52
CA GLN A 703 -81.38 -36.14 -34.55
C GLN A 703 -82.81 -36.63 -34.91
N PHE A 704 -83.59 -35.80 -35.53
CA PHE A 704 -84.94 -36.18 -35.98
C PHE A 704 -84.97 -36.91 -37.34
N ARG A 705 -83.86 -37.01 -38.06
CA ARG A 705 -83.73 -37.78 -39.29
C ARG A 705 -83.12 -39.17 -39.12
N LEU A 706 -82.77 -39.51 -37.89
CA LEU A 706 -82.42 -40.86 -37.45
C LEU A 706 -83.62 -41.54 -36.76
#